data_91e91800a078c1e2cdd019b389fb5ae6
#
_entry.id   91e91800a078c1e2cdd019b389fb5ae6
#
_cell.length_a   1.000
_cell.length_b   1.000
_cell.length_c   1.000
_cell.angle_alpha   90.00
_cell.angle_beta   90.00
_cell.angle_gamma   90.00
#
_symmetry.space_group_name_H-M   'P 1'
#
loop_
_entity.id
_entity.type
_entity.pdbx_description
1 polymer ?
#
loop_
_entity_poly.entity_id
_entity_poly.type
_entity_poly.pdbx_seq_one_letter_code
_entity_poly.pdbx_strand_id
1 'polypeptide(L)'
;MPRFSRIARSYLIQIGNLNWKKINPDIFGSMIQAVADDEERGALGMHYTSVPNILKVLNPLFLDDLRSALEEAGDNARKLLNLRNRLAKIRVFDPACGSGNFLVIAYKQMREIEAEINARRGEHDRKTAIPLTNFRGIELRDFPAEIARLALIIAEFQCDVIYRGQKEALADFLPLDSQNWITNGNALQLDWLALCPPAGSGVRMQADDLFRTPLDQSEIDFENEGGETYICGNPPYIGDKYQTKGQKDDLRAFKAGKQEVRAVDYIAGWFWKASDYIKSGGRFAFVSTNSICQGVQVPLIWPKIFNNGQAIFFAHENFMWGNNAARNAQVTCIIVGVADASERRKFIYSDAARKEVANINPYLSSGDTVIVARASEPISDLGQMFGGNIPRDQGNLLLSTSETHALLTDYPQAKPLIRPIMGSAEFINGLQRYCLWITDGQADLAYSIPPIAERLAKVREYRLNGSERGRAGLNTPYKFERTIIGSKHTIVVPSVSSERREYLPCGVMPADVRISNLALAIYDAPLWHLSIVASRLHLVWVGAVCGKMKTDFRYSNTMGWNTFSVPKLTEQNKADLTRCAEDILLAREAHFPKTIAELYDPEKMPDNLRHAHERNDEVLERIYIGRKFRNDTERLEKLFELYTKMTGKKAA
;
A
#
# COMPACT_ATOMS: atom_id res chain seq x y z
N MET A 1 -49.64 2.16 7.05
CA MET A 1 -48.48 3.01 7.38
C MET A 1 -48.05 2.72 8.82
N PRO A 2 -46.76 2.51 9.09
CA PRO A 2 -46.27 2.35 10.45
C PRO A 2 -46.53 3.65 11.27
N ARG A 3 -46.96 3.49 12.51
CA ARG A 3 -47.20 4.63 13.41
C ARG A 3 -45.87 5.02 14.06
N PHE A 4 -45.40 6.22 13.81
CA PHE A 4 -44.21 6.77 14.49
C PHE A 4 -44.51 7.03 15.99
N SER A 5 -43.54 6.72 16.84
CA SER A 5 -43.60 7.13 18.26
C SER A 5 -43.63 8.66 18.38
N ARG A 6 -44.08 9.19 19.51
CA ARG A 6 -44.11 10.64 19.77
C ARG A 6 -42.71 11.27 19.61
N ILE A 7 -41.67 10.56 20.04
CA ILE A 7 -40.28 11.01 19.94
C ILE A 7 -39.84 11.01 18.47
N ALA A 8 -40.06 9.91 17.72
CA ALA A 8 -39.73 9.84 16.31
C ALA A 8 -40.44 10.93 15.48
N ARG A 9 -41.69 11.22 15.79
CA ARG A 9 -42.43 12.32 15.16
C ARG A 9 -41.84 13.71 15.47
N SER A 10 -41.37 13.94 16.69
CA SER A 10 -40.72 15.22 17.05
C SER A 10 -39.39 15.39 16.30
N TYR A 11 -38.59 14.32 16.13
CA TYR A 11 -37.37 14.36 15.31
C TYR A 11 -37.69 14.65 13.85
N LEU A 12 -38.70 14.01 13.25
CA LEU A 12 -39.09 14.29 11.87
C LEU A 12 -39.49 15.74 11.64
N ILE A 13 -40.25 16.34 12.58
CA ILE A 13 -40.62 17.76 12.52
C ILE A 13 -39.37 18.65 12.65
N GLN A 14 -38.46 18.31 13.56
CA GLN A 14 -37.23 19.06 13.76
C GLN A 14 -36.33 18.98 12.53
N ILE A 15 -36.17 17.79 11.91
CA ILE A 15 -35.45 17.60 10.68
C ILE A 15 -36.06 18.38 9.51
N GLY A 16 -37.39 18.38 9.38
CA GLY A 16 -38.12 19.18 8.40
C GLY A 16 -37.91 20.69 8.50
N ASN A 17 -37.58 21.17 9.71
CA ASN A 17 -37.33 22.60 9.98
C ASN A 17 -35.85 22.99 9.81
N LEU A 18 -34.93 22.04 9.50
CA LEU A 18 -33.54 22.35 9.23
C LEU A 18 -33.37 23.10 7.90
N ASN A 19 -32.40 24.00 7.88
CA ASN A 19 -32.04 24.67 6.63
C ASN A 19 -31.14 23.80 5.77
N TRP A 20 -31.71 22.90 4.98
CA TRP A 20 -31.03 21.94 4.10
C TRP A 20 -30.08 22.56 3.08
N LYS A 21 -30.25 23.86 2.74
CA LYS A 21 -29.33 24.58 1.87
C LYS A 21 -27.93 24.75 2.47
N LYS A 22 -27.84 24.76 3.81
CA LYS A 22 -26.57 24.94 4.54
C LYS A 22 -25.93 23.62 4.97
N ILE A 23 -26.63 22.50 4.82
CA ILE A 23 -26.11 21.19 5.18
C ILE A 23 -25.16 20.73 4.06
N ASN A 24 -23.87 20.59 4.40
CA ASN A 24 -22.93 20.01 3.45
C ASN A 24 -23.17 18.49 3.35
N PRO A 25 -23.54 17.92 2.17
CA PRO A 25 -23.79 16.49 2.01
C PRO A 25 -22.56 15.63 2.32
N ASP A 26 -21.36 16.20 2.28
CA ASP A 26 -20.12 15.48 2.66
C ASP A 26 -20.12 15.03 4.12
N ILE A 27 -20.91 15.69 4.99
CA ILE A 27 -21.00 15.34 6.43
C ILE A 27 -21.62 13.95 6.65
N PHE A 28 -22.45 13.46 5.71
CA PHE A 28 -23.11 12.18 5.87
C PHE A 28 -22.11 11.02 5.98
N GLY A 29 -20.99 11.08 5.26
CA GLY A 29 -19.93 10.08 5.38
C GLY A 29 -19.29 10.03 6.77
N SER A 30 -19.02 11.19 7.36
CA SER A 30 -18.46 11.27 8.72
C SER A 30 -19.47 10.84 9.78
N MET A 31 -20.77 11.11 9.58
CA MET A 31 -21.85 10.68 10.47
C MET A 31 -22.01 9.15 10.45
N ILE A 32 -21.99 8.52 9.28
CA ILE A 32 -22.07 7.07 9.15
C ILE A 32 -20.87 6.41 9.85
N GLN A 33 -19.67 6.95 9.66
CA GLN A 33 -18.48 6.45 10.33
C GLN A 33 -18.55 6.61 11.86
N ALA A 34 -19.17 7.67 12.36
CA ALA A 34 -19.31 7.90 13.80
C ALA A 34 -20.31 6.94 14.47
N VAL A 35 -21.30 6.43 13.71
CA VAL A 35 -22.35 5.53 14.23
C VAL A 35 -21.94 4.05 14.05
N ALA A 36 -21.06 3.71 13.13
CA ALA A 36 -20.58 2.35 12.92
C ALA A 36 -19.65 1.89 14.06
N ASP A 37 -19.80 0.66 14.53
CA ASP A 37 -18.95 0.06 15.56
C ASP A 37 -17.48 -0.08 15.10
N ASP A 38 -16.53 0.00 16.05
CA ASP A 38 -15.09 -0.04 15.76
C ASP A 38 -14.66 -1.35 15.06
N GLU A 39 -15.25 -2.49 15.44
CA GLU A 39 -14.99 -3.80 14.82
C GLU A 39 -15.50 -3.85 13.38
N GLU A 40 -16.67 -3.28 13.15
CA GLU A 40 -17.30 -3.22 11.84
C GLU A 40 -16.57 -2.28 10.89
N ARG A 41 -16.07 -1.14 11.37
CA ARG A 41 -15.23 -0.21 10.63
C ARG A 41 -13.92 -0.87 10.17
N GLY A 42 -13.25 -1.60 11.06
CA GLY A 42 -12.02 -2.33 10.77
C GLY A 42 -12.22 -3.47 9.78
N ALA A 43 -13.29 -4.26 9.94
CA ALA A 43 -13.59 -5.42 9.08
C ALA A 43 -13.97 -5.04 7.65
N LEU A 44 -14.53 -3.85 7.45
CA LEU A 44 -15.03 -3.37 6.15
C LEU A 44 -14.14 -2.31 5.50
N GLY A 45 -13.07 -1.86 6.19
CA GLY A 45 -12.18 -0.82 5.68
C GLY A 45 -12.89 0.53 5.48
N MET A 46 -13.90 0.86 6.31
CA MET A 46 -14.69 2.09 6.21
C MET A 46 -13.88 3.30 6.66
N HIS A 47 -13.35 4.04 5.71
CA HIS A 47 -12.63 5.29 5.94
C HIS A 47 -13.32 6.45 5.22
N TYR A 48 -13.81 7.43 5.99
CA TYR A 48 -14.30 8.69 5.41
C TYR A 48 -13.18 9.43 4.67
N THR A 49 -13.48 9.89 3.47
CA THR A 49 -12.54 10.63 2.63
C THR A 49 -12.88 12.11 2.65
N SER A 50 -11.97 12.94 3.12
CA SER A 50 -12.15 14.40 3.16
C SER A 50 -12.07 15.01 1.76
N VAL A 51 -12.73 16.16 1.55
CA VAL A 51 -12.75 16.88 0.27
C VAL A 51 -11.35 17.13 -0.31
N PRO A 52 -10.35 17.60 0.45
CA PRO A 52 -9.00 17.79 -0.08
C PRO A 52 -8.38 16.48 -0.61
N ASN A 53 -8.63 15.35 0.04
CA ASN A 53 -8.13 14.06 -0.41
C ASN A 53 -8.88 13.54 -1.64
N ILE A 54 -10.19 13.79 -1.75
CA ILE A 54 -10.96 13.50 -2.96
C ILE A 54 -10.42 14.29 -4.15
N LEU A 55 -10.13 15.58 -3.96
CA LEU A 55 -9.58 16.43 -5.02
C LEU A 55 -8.18 16.01 -5.46
N LYS A 56 -7.35 15.42 -4.58
CA LYS A 56 -6.09 14.79 -4.99
C LYS A 56 -6.27 13.65 -6.01
N VAL A 57 -7.44 13.00 -6.01
CA VAL A 57 -7.80 11.98 -7.00
C VAL A 57 -8.41 12.61 -8.25
N LEU A 58 -9.46 13.42 -8.07
CA LEU A 58 -10.27 13.92 -9.17
C LEU A 58 -9.55 14.96 -10.04
N ASN A 59 -8.73 15.82 -9.43
CA ASN A 59 -8.00 16.85 -10.16
C ASN A 59 -7.11 16.24 -11.25
N PRO A 60 -6.10 15.40 -10.92
CA PRO A 60 -5.24 14.83 -11.96
C PRO A 60 -5.94 13.78 -12.82
N LEU A 61 -7.07 13.22 -12.36
CA LEU A 61 -7.81 12.24 -13.13
C LEU A 61 -8.51 12.87 -14.34
N PHE A 62 -9.21 14.01 -14.16
CA PHE A 62 -9.93 14.69 -15.24
C PHE A 62 -10.28 16.17 -15.00
N LEU A 63 -10.37 16.65 -13.75
CA LEU A 63 -10.83 18.02 -13.50
C LEU A 63 -9.82 19.08 -13.97
N ASP A 64 -8.53 18.82 -13.84
CA ASP A 64 -7.49 19.75 -14.32
C ASP A 64 -7.53 19.89 -15.84
N ASP A 65 -7.79 18.80 -16.58
CA ASP A 65 -7.97 18.85 -18.03
C ASP A 65 -9.20 19.70 -18.42
N LEU A 66 -10.30 19.58 -17.68
CA LEU A 66 -11.52 20.37 -17.94
C LEU A 66 -11.32 21.85 -17.63
N ARG A 67 -10.64 22.18 -16.52
CA ARG A 67 -10.30 23.56 -16.18
C ARG A 67 -9.35 24.18 -17.19
N SER A 68 -8.34 23.43 -17.62
CA SER A 68 -7.43 23.89 -18.69
C SER A 68 -8.18 24.16 -19.99
N ALA A 69 -9.11 23.26 -20.38
CA ALA A 69 -9.95 23.46 -21.57
C ALA A 69 -10.85 24.70 -21.44
N LEU A 70 -11.35 24.99 -20.24
CA LEU A 70 -12.14 26.21 -19.97
C LEU A 70 -11.30 27.49 -20.16
N GLU A 71 -10.08 27.50 -19.62
CA GLU A 71 -9.16 28.63 -19.78
C GLU A 71 -8.74 28.82 -21.26
N GLU A 72 -8.43 27.74 -21.96
CA GLU A 72 -8.11 27.77 -23.39
C GLU A 72 -9.30 28.19 -24.29
N ALA A 73 -10.52 27.97 -23.82
CA ALA A 73 -11.71 28.42 -24.54
C ALA A 73 -11.89 29.94 -24.45
N GLY A 74 -11.44 30.57 -23.34
CA GLY A 74 -11.65 32.00 -23.10
C GLY A 74 -13.12 32.36 -23.26
N ASP A 75 -13.42 33.39 -24.08
CA ASP A 75 -14.79 33.84 -24.41
C ASP A 75 -15.31 33.28 -25.74
N ASN A 76 -14.64 32.28 -26.32
CA ASN A 76 -15.05 31.69 -27.58
C ASN A 76 -16.32 30.83 -27.40
N ALA A 77 -17.46 31.35 -27.82
CA ALA A 77 -18.78 30.75 -27.64
C ALA A 77 -18.88 29.31 -28.17
N ARG A 78 -18.18 28.98 -29.27
CA ARG A 78 -18.20 27.62 -29.85
C ARG A 78 -17.37 26.64 -29.03
N LYS A 79 -16.16 27.05 -28.58
CA LYS A 79 -15.33 26.21 -27.72
C LYS A 79 -16.00 25.95 -26.36
N LEU A 80 -16.61 26.97 -25.77
CA LEU A 80 -17.39 26.86 -24.53
C LEU A 80 -18.58 25.91 -24.68
N LEU A 81 -19.31 25.99 -25.81
CA LEU A 81 -20.40 25.05 -26.09
C LEU A 81 -19.91 23.61 -26.23
N ASN A 82 -18.80 23.40 -26.93
CA ASN A 82 -18.21 22.08 -27.10
C ASN A 82 -17.75 21.50 -25.72
N LEU A 83 -17.18 22.34 -24.88
CA LEU A 83 -16.77 21.91 -23.52
C LEU A 83 -17.99 21.55 -22.67
N ARG A 84 -19.10 22.32 -22.73
CA ARG A 84 -20.34 21.97 -22.03
C ARG A 84 -20.93 20.65 -22.53
N ASN A 85 -20.93 20.42 -23.83
CA ASN A 85 -21.39 19.15 -24.41
C ASN A 85 -20.48 17.97 -24.02
N ARG A 86 -19.18 18.21 -23.84
CA ARG A 86 -18.25 17.22 -23.29
C ARG A 86 -18.59 16.90 -21.83
N LEU A 87 -18.82 17.91 -20.98
CA LEU A 87 -19.23 17.73 -19.59
C LEU A 87 -20.50 16.87 -19.46
N ALA A 88 -21.50 17.12 -20.30
CA ALA A 88 -22.76 16.36 -20.31
C ALA A 88 -22.59 14.87 -20.60
N LYS A 89 -21.49 14.48 -21.26
CA LYS A 89 -21.18 13.10 -21.68
C LYS A 89 -20.13 12.42 -20.80
N ILE A 90 -19.62 13.07 -19.77
CA ILE A 90 -18.69 12.47 -18.81
C ILE A 90 -19.47 11.59 -17.84
N ARG A 91 -18.98 10.36 -17.65
CA ARG A 91 -19.48 9.41 -16.67
C ARG A 91 -18.45 9.20 -15.58
N VAL A 92 -18.86 9.36 -14.32
CA VAL A 92 -18.04 9.11 -13.13
C VAL A 92 -18.56 7.89 -12.39
N PHE A 93 -17.67 6.93 -12.15
CA PHE A 93 -18.02 5.66 -11.53
C PHE A 93 -17.18 5.38 -10.31
N ASP A 94 -17.84 5.18 -9.16
CA ASP A 94 -17.18 4.79 -7.89
C ASP A 94 -17.66 3.39 -7.47
N PRO A 95 -16.85 2.35 -7.66
CA PRO A 95 -17.23 0.97 -7.33
C PRO A 95 -17.10 0.61 -5.84
N ALA A 96 -16.93 1.60 -4.96
CA ALA A 96 -16.92 1.46 -3.50
C ALA A 96 -17.36 2.79 -2.86
N CYS A 97 -18.52 3.30 -3.30
CA CYS A 97 -18.88 4.71 -3.14
C CYS A 97 -19.22 5.12 -1.70
N GLY A 98 -19.47 4.17 -0.79
CA GLY A 98 -19.90 4.51 0.57
C GLY A 98 -21.12 5.42 0.58
N SER A 99 -21.01 6.59 1.19
CA SER A 99 -22.01 7.65 1.19
C SER A 99 -22.00 8.55 -0.07
N GLY A 100 -21.24 8.19 -1.11
CA GLY A 100 -21.21 8.90 -2.39
C GLY A 100 -20.30 10.13 -2.45
N ASN A 101 -19.39 10.33 -1.52
CA ASN A 101 -18.60 11.55 -1.42
C ASN A 101 -17.79 11.87 -2.68
N PHE A 102 -17.15 10.87 -3.31
CA PHE A 102 -16.44 11.08 -4.58
C PHE A 102 -17.37 11.56 -5.68
N LEU A 103 -18.54 10.95 -5.80
CA LEU A 103 -19.54 11.30 -6.81
C LEU A 103 -20.11 12.70 -6.57
N VAL A 104 -20.44 13.04 -5.32
CA VAL A 104 -20.94 14.36 -4.92
C VAL A 104 -19.93 15.46 -5.24
N ILE A 105 -18.66 15.28 -4.89
CA ILE A 105 -17.61 16.28 -5.14
C ILE A 105 -17.35 16.39 -6.64
N ALA A 106 -17.28 15.28 -7.37
CA ALA A 106 -17.14 15.30 -8.82
C ALA A 106 -18.29 16.07 -9.48
N TYR A 107 -19.54 15.80 -9.08
CA TYR A 107 -20.70 16.51 -9.57
C TYR A 107 -20.60 18.02 -9.30
N LYS A 108 -20.35 18.43 -8.06
CA LYS A 108 -20.22 19.85 -7.70
C LYS A 108 -19.13 20.57 -8.49
N GLN A 109 -17.97 19.95 -8.67
CA GLN A 109 -16.87 20.53 -9.42
C GLN A 109 -17.19 20.67 -10.92
N MET A 110 -17.85 19.68 -11.50
CA MET A 110 -18.31 19.77 -12.90
C MET A 110 -19.40 20.84 -13.08
N ARG A 111 -20.33 20.98 -12.10
CA ARG A 111 -21.35 22.03 -12.11
C ARG A 111 -20.74 23.44 -11.96
N GLU A 112 -19.67 23.58 -11.20
CA GLU A 112 -18.92 24.85 -11.10
C GLU A 112 -18.32 25.25 -12.46
N ILE A 113 -17.70 24.31 -13.18
CA ILE A 113 -17.18 24.53 -14.52
C ILE A 113 -18.31 24.89 -15.51
N GLU A 114 -19.43 24.15 -15.46
CA GLU A 114 -20.60 24.42 -16.30
C GLU A 114 -21.18 25.84 -16.05
N ALA A 115 -21.27 26.23 -14.78
CA ALA A 115 -21.77 27.56 -14.40
C ALA A 115 -20.89 28.68 -14.95
N GLU A 116 -19.57 28.51 -14.90
CA GLU A 116 -18.63 29.46 -15.50
C GLU A 116 -18.77 29.51 -17.05
N ILE A 117 -18.95 28.36 -17.70
CA ILE A 117 -19.25 28.32 -19.15
C ILE A 117 -20.52 29.10 -19.45
N ASN A 118 -21.60 28.87 -18.70
CA ASN A 118 -22.88 29.53 -18.90
C ASN A 118 -22.76 31.05 -18.65
N ALA A 119 -22.00 31.48 -17.63
CA ALA A 119 -21.74 32.89 -17.34
C ALA A 119 -21.00 33.57 -18.52
N ARG A 120 -19.91 32.99 -19.02
CA ARG A 120 -19.15 33.52 -20.19
C ARG A 120 -19.99 33.54 -21.48
N ARG A 121 -21.00 32.68 -21.57
CA ARG A 121 -21.94 32.67 -22.73
C ARG A 121 -23.18 33.55 -22.55
N GLY A 122 -23.36 34.17 -21.36
CA GLY A 122 -24.55 34.95 -21.04
C GLY A 122 -25.84 34.12 -20.84
N GLU A 123 -25.72 32.83 -20.52
CA GLU A 123 -26.82 31.86 -20.35
C GLU A 123 -27.01 31.51 -18.86
N HIS A 124 -27.12 32.49 -17.96
CA HIS A 124 -27.06 32.33 -16.49
C HIS A 124 -28.14 31.42 -15.91
N ASP A 125 -29.37 31.41 -16.47
CA ASP A 125 -30.51 30.65 -15.92
C ASP A 125 -30.69 29.29 -16.57
N ARG A 126 -29.70 28.85 -17.35
CA ARG A 126 -29.81 27.61 -18.11
C ARG A 126 -29.83 26.39 -17.17
N LYS A 127 -30.75 25.45 -17.44
CA LYS A 127 -30.78 24.13 -16.82
C LYS A 127 -29.47 23.39 -17.14
N THR A 128 -28.97 22.65 -16.13
CA THR A 128 -27.75 21.84 -16.30
C THR A 128 -27.88 20.84 -17.45
N ALA A 129 -26.79 20.69 -18.19
CA ALA A 129 -26.66 19.62 -19.18
C ALA A 129 -26.04 18.34 -18.59
N ILE A 130 -25.63 18.35 -17.32
CA ILE A 130 -24.96 17.23 -16.63
C ILE A 130 -26.00 16.40 -15.89
N PRO A 131 -26.38 15.21 -16.39
CA PRO A 131 -27.40 14.38 -15.72
C PRO A 131 -26.79 13.63 -14.53
N LEU A 132 -27.54 13.48 -13.42
CA LEU A 132 -27.11 12.68 -12.26
C LEU A 132 -26.91 11.20 -12.61
N THR A 133 -27.59 10.68 -13.63
CA THR A 133 -27.44 9.30 -14.14
C THR A 133 -26.03 8.96 -14.60
N ASN A 134 -25.18 9.98 -14.85
CA ASN A 134 -23.77 9.82 -15.17
C ASN A 134 -22.90 9.56 -13.94
N PHE A 135 -23.43 9.74 -12.74
CA PHE A 135 -22.70 9.51 -11.48
C PHE A 135 -23.15 8.19 -10.87
N ARG A 136 -22.40 7.13 -11.15
CA ARG A 136 -22.76 5.76 -10.80
C ARG A 136 -21.88 5.20 -9.71
N GLY A 137 -22.46 4.39 -8.82
CA GLY A 137 -21.73 3.79 -7.72
C GLY A 137 -22.16 2.38 -7.38
N ILE A 138 -21.26 1.64 -6.75
CA ILE A 138 -21.58 0.37 -6.10
C ILE A 138 -21.24 0.51 -4.62
N GLU A 139 -22.16 0.07 -3.77
CA GLU A 139 -21.96 0.04 -2.32
C GLU A 139 -22.42 -1.32 -1.77
N LEU A 140 -21.59 -1.92 -0.91
CA LEU A 140 -21.85 -3.25 -0.34
C LEU A 140 -23.10 -3.27 0.54
N ARG A 141 -23.37 -2.17 1.25
CA ARG A 141 -24.45 -2.05 2.20
C ARG A 141 -25.60 -1.21 1.65
N ASP A 142 -26.81 -1.62 1.98
CA ASP A 142 -28.02 -0.94 1.55
C ASP A 142 -28.12 0.50 2.11
N PHE A 143 -27.95 0.68 3.41
CA PHE A 143 -28.12 2.00 4.05
C PHE A 143 -27.14 3.08 3.51
N PRO A 144 -25.81 2.86 3.41
CA PRO A 144 -24.93 3.82 2.76
C PRO A 144 -25.25 4.07 1.28
N ALA A 145 -25.74 3.06 0.55
CA ALA A 145 -26.19 3.24 -0.83
C ALA A 145 -27.35 4.22 -0.95
N GLU A 146 -28.37 4.12 -0.06
CA GLU A 146 -29.47 5.08 0.01
C GLU A 146 -29.00 6.49 0.38
N ILE A 147 -28.03 6.59 1.30
CA ILE A 147 -27.43 7.89 1.65
C ILE A 147 -26.69 8.47 0.46
N ALA A 148 -25.97 7.68 -0.33
CA ALA A 148 -25.27 8.15 -1.51
C ALA A 148 -26.24 8.73 -2.57
N ARG A 149 -27.38 8.07 -2.79
CA ARG A 149 -28.46 8.57 -3.67
C ARG A 149 -29.00 9.92 -3.17
N LEU A 150 -29.34 9.99 -1.89
CA LEU A 150 -29.83 11.21 -1.27
C LEU A 150 -28.81 12.35 -1.35
N ALA A 151 -27.54 12.05 -1.11
CA ALA A 151 -26.46 13.04 -1.15
C ALA A 151 -26.28 13.64 -2.55
N LEU A 152 -26.39 12.82 -3.62
CA LEU A 152 -26.36 13.30 -5.00
C LEU A 152 -27.55 14.21 -5.33
N ILE A 153 -28.77 13.84 -4.92
CA ILE A 153 -29.97 14.66 -5.10
C ILE A 153 -29.84 16.01 -4.37
N ILE A 154 -29.34 15.99 -3.12
CA ILE A 154 -29.08 17.22 -2.36
C ILE A 154 -28.02 18.08 -3.06
N ALA A 155 -26.97 17.47 -3.59
CA ALA A 155 -25.93 18.20 -4.31
C ALA A 155 -26.46 18.87 -5.59
N GLU A 156 -27.31 18.19 -6.35
CA GLU A 156 -28.00 18.77 -7.52
C GLU A 156 -28.84 19.97 -7.12
N PHE A 157 -29.73 19.80 -6.13
CA PHE A 157 -30.55 20.90 -5.64
C PHE A 157 -29.72 22.10 -5.16
N GLN A 158 -28.64 21.84 -4.40
CA GLN A 158 -27.76 22.91 -3.94
C GLN A 158 -27.06 23.66 -5.08
N CYS A 159 -26.57 22.95 -6.10
CA CYS A 159 -25.99 23.56 -7.28
C CYS A 159 -27.02 24.39 -8.06
N ASP A 160 -28.24 23.89 -8.22
CA ASP A 160 -29.32 24.65 -8.87
C ASP A 160 -29.69 25.91 -8.10
N VAL A 161 -29.76 25.83 -6.76
CA VAL A 161 -29.98 27.04 -5.92
C VAL A 161 -28.86 28.06 -6.09
N ILE A 162 -27.60 27.62 -6.15
CA ILE A 162 -26.43 28.49 -6.27
C ILE A 162 -26.37 29.16 -7.66
N TYR A 163 -26.56 28.38 -8.73
CA TYR A 163 -26.31 28.83 -10.09
C TYR A 163 -27.52 29.33 -10.86
N ARG A 164 -28.75 28.97 -10.44
CA ARG A 164 -30.01 29.32 -11.11
C ARG A 164 -31.02 30.05 -10.20
N GLY A 165 -30.79 29.98 -8.91
CA GLY A 165 -31.70 30.54 -7.93
C GLY A 165 -32.72 29.55 -7.37
N GLN A 166 -33.29 29.91 -6.21
CA GLN A 166 -34.14 29.01 -5.43
C GLN A 166 -35.48 28.66 -6.12
N LYS A 167 -36.03 29.58 -6.89
CA LYS A 167 -37.35 29.41 -7.53
C LYS A 167 -37.26 28.32 -8.60
N GLU A 168 -36.30 28.41 -9.46
CA GLU A 168 -36.02 27.47 -10.55
C GLU A 168 -35.61 26.10 -10.00
N ALA A 169 -34.75 26.07 -8.96
CA ALA A 169 -34.35 24.85 -8.28
C ALA A 169 -35.56 24.08 -7.70
N LEU A 170 -36.51 24.77 -7.08
CA LEU A 170 -37.73 24.14 -6.53
C LEU A 170 -38.69 23.66 -7.60
N ALA A 171 -38.75 24.34 -8.75
CA ALA A 171 -39.65 23.96 -9.84
C ALA A 171 -39.18 22.67 -10.54
N ASP A 172 -37.85 22.45 -10.65
CA ASP A 172 -37.26 21.28 -11.28
C ASP A 172 -37.08 20.07 -10.33
N PHE A 173 -37.12 20.29 -9.01
CA PHE A 173 -36.82 19.26 -8.00
C PHE A 173 -37.91 18.18 -7.84
N LEU A 174 -39.14 18.43 -8.24
CA LEU A 174 -40.26 17.48 -8.13
C LEU A 174 -40.89 17.16 -9.50
N PRO A 175 -41.15 15.89 -9.81
CA PRO A 175 -41.04 14.69 -8.97
C PRO A 175 -39.61 14.14 -8.91
N LEU A 176 -39.24 13.53 -7.77
CA LEU A 176 -37.99 12.78 -7.63
C LEU A 176 -37.99 11.61 -8.62
N ASP A 177 -37.08 11.61 -9.56
CA ASP A 177 -36.91 10.49 -10.47
C ASP A 177 -36.28 9.30 -9.71
N SER A 178 -36.87 8.12 -9.86
CA SER A 178 -36.48 6.91 -9.13
C SER A 178 -35.35 6.13 -9.80
N GLN A 179 -34.60 6.74 -10.71
CA GLN A 179 -33.48 6.06 -11.41
C GLN A 179 -32.43 5.54 -10.45
N ASN A 180 -31.96 4.33 -10.69
CA ASN A 180 -31.09 3.60 -9.80
C ASN A 180 -29.63 3.80 -10.18
N TRP A 181 -28.99 4.89 -9.75
CA TRP A 181 -27.59 5.22 -10.07
C TRP A 181 -26.58 4.53 -9.16
N ILE A 182 -27.03 4.16 -7.95
CA ILE A 182 -26.20 3.49 -6.93
C ILE A 182 -26.75 2.07 -6.76
N THR A 183 -25.89 1.09 -7.03
CA THR A 183 -26.24 -0.33 -6.94
C THR A 183 -25.76 -0.90 -5.61
N ASN A 184 -26.65 -1.57 -4.88
CA ASN A 184 -26.25 -2.31 -3.68
C ASN A 184 -25.69 -3.68 -4.07
N GLY A 185 -24.49 -4.03 -3.55
CA GLY A 185 -23.88 -5.34 -3.75
C GLY A 185 -22.36 -5.34 -3.69
N ASN A 186 -21.78 -6.54 -3.80
CA ASN A 186 -20.34 -6.72 -3.82
C ASN A 186 -19.75 -6.33 -5.18
N ALA A 187 -19.00 -5.25 -5.23
CA ALA A 187 -18.40 -4.73 -6.45
C ALA A 187 -17.50 -5.75 -7.17
N LEU A 188 -16.83 -6.65 -6.45
CA LEU A 188 -15.98 -7.67 -7.08
C LEU A 188 -16.79 -8.78 -7.77
N GLN A 189 -18.05 -8.99 -7.37
CA GLN A 189 -18.93 -10.00 -7.94
C GLN A 189 -19.84 -9.46 -9.06
N LEU A 190 -20.21 -8.17 -8.99
CA LEU A 190 -21.11 -7.53 -9.96
C LEU A 190 -20.42 -7.24 -11.30
N ASP A 191 -21.15 -7.28 -12.40
CA ASP A 191 -20.65 -6.87 -13.72
C ASP A 191 -20.66 -5.35 -13.87
N TRP A 192 -19.48 -4.73 -13.85
CA TRP A 192 -19.35 -3.28 -14.00
C TRP A 192 -19.77 -2.78 -15.38
N LEU A 193 -19.58 -3.59 -16.42
CA LEU A 193 -19.94 -3.21 -17.77
C LEU A 193 -21.46 -3.18 -17.98
N ALA A 194 -22.19 -4.02 -17.25
CA ALA A 194 -23.65 -3.99 -17.26
C ALA A 194 -24.22 -2.81 -16.46
N LEU A 195 -23.60 -2.50 -15.29
CA LEU A 195 -24.06 -1.43 -14.39
C LEU A 195 -23.67 -0.03 -14.87
N CYS A 196 -22.50 0.09 -15.44
CA CYS A 196 -21.95 1.35 -15.93
C CYS A 196 -21.26 1.09 -17.28
N PRO A 197 -21.99 0.99 -18.39
CA PRO A 197 -21.38 0.83 -19.70
C PRO A 197 -20.40 1.97 -19.98
N PRO A 198 -19.21 1.72 -20.54
CA PRO A 198 -18.30 2.79 -20.92
C PRO A 198 -18.98 3.73 -21.90
N ALA A 199 -18.78 5.04 -21.72
CA ALA A 199 -19.25 6.02 -22.66
C ALA A 199 -18.65 5.74 -24.07
N GLY A 200 -19.49 5.81 -25.11
CA GLY A 200 -19.06 5.50 -26.48
C GLY A 200 -19.09 4.02 -26.89
N SER A 201 -19.47 3.10 -26.00
CA SER A 201 -19.69 1.71 -26.38
C SER A 201 -20.99 1.59 -27.14
N GLY A 202 -20.93 1.23 -28.43
CA GLY A 202 -22.10 1.00 -29.29
C GLY A 202 -23.05 -0.07 -28.75
N VAL A 203 -24.13 -0.34 -29.50
CA VAL A 203 -25.20 -1.30 -29.19
C VAL A 203 -24.61 -2.63 -28.65
N ARG A 204 -24.97 -3.01 -27.43
CA ARG A 204 -24.62 -4.32 -26.86
C ARG A 204 -25.69 -5.33 -27.20
N MET A 205 -25.26 -6.49 -27.66
CA MET A 205 -26.10 -7.68 -27.75
C MET A 205 -26.06 -8.45 -26.45
N GLN A 206 -27.19 -8.92 -25.92
CA GLN A 206 -27.19 -9.83 -24.75
C GLN A 206 -26.49 -11.14 -25.10
N ALA A 207 -25.56 -11.56 -24.27
CA ALA A 207 -24.71 -12.74 -24.56
C ALA A 207 -25.49 -14.06 -24.55
N ASP A 208 -26.66 -14.13 -23.91
CA ASP A 208 -27.47 -15.34 -23.74
C ASP A 208 -28.64 -15.46 -24.72
N ASP A 209 -28.80 -14.50 -25.67
CA ASP A 209 -29.84 -14.60 -26.67
C ASP A 209 -29.36 -15.42 -27.89
N LEU A 210 -29.92 -16.62 -28.03
CA LEU A 210 -29.66 -17.53 -29.16
C LEU A 210 -29.91 -16.88 -30.54
N PHE A 211 -30.74 -15.83 -30.59
CA PHE A 211 -31.10 -15.12 -31.83
C PHE A 211 -30.36 -13.77 -31.96
N ARG A 212 -29.50 -13.40 -31.03
CA ARG A 212 -28.75 -12.14 -31.01
C ARG A 212 -29.65 -10.91 -31.25
N THR A 213 -30.81 -10.88 -30.58
CA THR A 213 -31.75 -9.76 -30.70
C THR A 213 -31.08 -8.50 -30.14
N PRO A 214 -31.08 -7.37 -30.89
CA PRO A 214 -30.59 -6.10 -30.36
C PRO A 214 -31.41 -5.69 -29.14
N LEU A 215 -30.75 -5.07 -28.15
CA LEU A 215 -31.45 -4.45 -27.02
C LEU A 215 -32.56 -3.53 -27.50
N ASP A 216 -33.66 -3.46 -26.75
CA ASP A 216 -34.74 -2.55 -27.04
C ASP A 216 -34.23 -1.10 -27.10
N GLN A 217 -34.80 -0.25 -27.91
CA GLN A 217 -34.32 1.12 -28.15
C GLN A 217 -34.29 1.95 -26.87
N SER A 218 -35.10 1.61 -25.88
CA SER A 218 -35.07 2.18 -24.51
C SER A 218 -33.85 1.77 -23.70
N GLU A 219 -33.14 0.70 -24.06
CA GLU A 219 -31.94 0.19 -23.37
C GLU A 219 -30.64 0.68 -24.05
N ILE A 220 -30.72 1.38 -25.16
CA ILE A 220 -29.58 1.95 -25.88
C ILE A 220 -29.27 3.32 -25.30
N ASP A 221 -28.07 3.43 -24.69
CA ASP A 221 -27.59 4.68 -24.09
C ASP A 221 -27.03 5.63 -25.16
N PHE A 222 -27.91 6.32 -25.86
CA PHE A 222 -27.52 7.33 -26.85
C PHE A 222 -27.00 8.64 -26.23
N GLU A 223 -27.31 8.92 -24.97
CA GLU A 223 -26.93 10.17 -24.30
C GLU A 223 -25.42 10.31 -24.12
N ASN A 224 -24.73 9.19 -23.96
CA ASN A 224 -23.28 9.15 -23.69
C ASN A 224 -22.43 8.65 -24.87
N GLU A 225 -23.00 8.56 -26.10
CA GLU A 225 -22.22 8.18 -27.26
C GLU A 225 -21.06 9.18 -27.50
N GLY A 226 -19.83 8.68 -27.58
CA GLY A 226 -18.62 9.50 -27.72
C GLY A 226 -18.20 10.24 -26.46
N GLY A 227 -18.70 9.87 -25.26
CA GLY A 227 -18.30 10.44 -23.97
C GLY A 227 -17.06 9.77 -23.35
N GLU A 228 -16.72 10.22 -22.15
CA GLU A 228 -15.55 9.77 -21.38
C GLU A 228 -16.02 9.11 -20.08
N THR A 229 -15.33 8.03 -19.64
CA THR A 229 -15.62 7.38 -18.37
C THR A 229 -14.42 7.42 -17.44
N TYR A 230 -14.63 7.89 -16.23
CA TYR A 230 -13.64 7.99 -15.18
C TYR A 230 -14.05 7.16 -13.96
N ILE A 231 -13.18 6.23 -13.55
CA ILE A 231 -13.40 5.44 -12.34
C ILE A 231 -12.55 6.04 -11.23
N CYS A 232 -13.17 6.29 -10.07
CA CYS A 232 -12.47 6.82 -8.90
C CYS A 232 -13.04 6.20 -7.62
N GLY A 233 -12.34 6.32 -6.51
CA GLY A 233 -12.84 5.88 -5.22
C GLY A 233 -11.75 5.58 -4.21
N ASN A 234 -12.22 5.13 -3.03
CA ASN A 234 -11.38 4.64 -1.94
C ASN A 234 -11.84 3.21 -1.55
N PRO A 235 -11.52 2.20 -2.39
CA PRO A 235 -11.92 0.81 -2.13
C PRO A 235 -11.31 0.26 -0.83
N PRO A 236 -11.91 -0.77 -0.21
CA PRO A 236 -11.39 -1.36 1.02
C PRO A 236 -10.03 -2.02 0.83
N TYR A 237 -9.07 -1.68 1.69
CA TYR A 237 -7.76 -2.30 1.76
C TYR A 237 -7.67 -3.17 3.01
N ILE A 238 -7.51 -4.49 2.80
CA ILE A 238 -7.45 -5.51 3.85
C ILE A 238 -6.31 -6.46 3.52
N GLY A 239 -5.25 -6.44 4.35
CA GLY A 239 -4.12 -7.34 4.17
C GLY A 239 -4.53 -8.81 4.25
N ASP A 240 -3.85 -9.68 3.52
CA ASP A 240 -4.18 -11.10 3.32
C ASP A 240 -4.47 -11.91 4.59
N LYS A 241 -3.81 -11.56 5.70
CA LYS A 241 -3.97 -12.21 7.00
C LYS A 241 -5.31 -11.90 7.69
N TYR A 242 -5.89 -10.76 7.34
CA TYR A 242 -7.12 -10.24 7.94
C TYR A 242 -8.36 -10.48 7.06
N GLN A 243 -8.16 -10.97 5.82
CA GLN A 243 -9.24 -11.28 4.90
C GLN A 243 -10.05 -12.49 5.36
N THR A 244 -11.36 -12.37 5.27
CA THR A 244 -12.30 -13.47 5.47
C THR A 244 -12.18 -14.49 4.33
N LYS A 245 -12.82 -15.67 4.50
CA LYS A 245 -12.88 -16.69 3.44
C LYS A 245 -13.57 -16.15 2.19
N GLY A 246 -14.69 -15.44 2.33
CA GLY A 246 -15.43 -14.82 1.21
C GLY A 246 -14.58 -13.84 0.42
N GLN A 247 -13.85 -12.93 1.11
CA GLN A 247 -12.95 -11.98 0.47
C GLN A 247 -11.80 -12.66 -0.30
N LYS A 248 -11.27 -13.76 0.23
CA LYS A 248 -10.28 -14.57 -0.49
C LYS A 248 -10.87 -15.27 -1.70
N ASP A 249 -12.12 -15.71 -1.64
CA ASP A 249 -12.83 -16.32 -2.77
C ASP A 249 -13.12 -15.29 -3.86
N ASP A 250 -13.49 -14.05 -3.51
CA ASP A 250 -13.63 -12.94 -4.44
C ASP A 250 -12.35 -12.70 -5.26
N LEU A 251 -11.19 -12.68 -4.59
CA LEU A 251 -9.90 -12.49 -5.26
C LEU A 251 -9.52 -13.69 -6.16
N ARG A 252 -9.91 -14.91 -5.79
CA ARG A 252 -9.63 -16.11 -6.60
C ARG A 252 -10.32 -16.11 -7.95
N ALA A 253 -11.42 -15.36 -8.09
CA ALA A 253 -12.11 -15.20 -9.37
C ALA A 253 -11.23 -14.49 -10.43
N PHE A 254 -10.25 -13.69 -10.00
CA PHE A 254 -9.30 -12.98 -10.87
C PHE A 254 -8.05 -13.79 -11.21
N LYS A 255 -8.10 -15.12 -11.28
CA LYS A 255 -6.94 -15.97 -11.56
C LYS A 255 -6.11 -15.44 -12.75
N ALA A 256 -4.99 -14.82 -12.43
CA ALA A 256 -3.96 -14.47 -13.40
C ALA A 256 -3.02 -15.67 -13.56
N GLY A 257 -3.33 -16.58 -14.49
CA GLY A 257 -2.49 -17.75 -14.78
C GLY A 257 -2.53 -18.85 -13.70
N LYS A 258 -1.48 -19.72 -13.67
CA LYS A 258 -1.34 -20.85 -12.73
C LYS A 258 -0.95 -20.44 -11.30
N GLN A 259 -0.67 -19.17 -11.02
CA GLN A 259 -0.30 -18.70 -9.69
C GLN A 259 -1.56 -18.45 -8.85
N GLU A 260 -1.64 -19.12 -7.72
CA GLU A 260 -2.64 -18.82 -6.69
C GLU A 260 -2.46 -17.36 -6.25
N VAL A 261 -3.55 -16.59 -6.27
CA VAL A 261 -3.63 -15.23 -5.72
C VAL A 261 -3.62 -15.35 -4.18
N ARG A 262 -2.48 -15.75 -3.62
CA ARG A 262 -2.22 -15.75 -2.18
C ARG A 262 -1.39 -14.52 -1.86
N ALA A 263 -1.64 -13.91 -0.72
CA ALA A 263 -0.85 -12.82 -0.16
C ALA A 263 -1.00 -11.45 -0.84
N VAL A 264 -2.09 -11.17 -1.56
CA VAL A 264 -2.40 -9.82 -2.03
C VAL A 264 -3.38 -9.10 -1.11
N ASP A 265 -3.29 -7.78 -1.07
CA ASP A 265 -4.28 -6.93 -0.41
C ASP A 265 -5.63 -7.02 -1.16
N TYR A 266 -6.75 -6.93 -0.43
CA TYR A 266 -8.10 -7.07 -1.00
C TYR A 266 -8.39 -6.03 -2.09
N ILE A 267 -7.83 -4.83 -1.97
CA ILE A 267 -7.96 -3.76 -2.96
C ILE A 267 -7.47 -4.16 -4.36
N ALA A 268 -6.57 -5.15 -4.47
CA ALA A 268 -6.07 -5.63 -5.76
C ALA A 268 -7.21 -6.04 -6.72
N GLY A 269 -8.32 -6.56 -6.18
CA GLY A 269 -9.51 -6.91 -6.96
C GLY A 269 -10.09 -5.71 -7.71
N TRP A 270 -10.15 -4.53 -7.08
CA TRP A 270 -10.60 -3.29 -7.71
C TRP A 270 -9.66 -2.82 -8.80
N PHE A 271 -8.35 -2.86 -8.56
CA PHE A 271 -7.36 -2.51 -9.58
C PHE A 271 -7.47 -3.39 -10.81
N TRP A 272 -7.60 -4.71 -10.62
CA TRP A 272 -7.73 -5.65 -11.74
C TRP A 272 -9.05 -5.46 -12.50
N LYS A 273 -10.14 -5.24 -11.78
CA LYS A 273 -11.46 -5.05 -12.39
C LYS A 273 -11.55 -3.72 -13.13
N ALA A 274 -10.99 -2.65 -12.56
CA ALA A 274 -10.89 -1.35 -13.23
C ALA A 274 -9.99 -1.43 -14.46
N SER A 275 -8.86 -2.14 -14.39
CA SER A 275 -7.97 -2.39 -15.51
C SER A 275 -8.68 -3.15 -16.64
N ASP A 276 -9.45 -4.19 -16.31
CA ASP A 276 -10.24 -4.93 -17.31
C ASP A 276 -11.35 -4.05 -17.92
N TYR A 277 -11.98 -3.17 -17.12
CA TYR A 277 -13.03 -2.26 -17.57
C TYR A 277 -12.52 -1.21 -18.56
N ILE A 278 -11.35 -0.58 -18.31
CA ILE A 278 -10.81 0.50 -19.15
C ILE A 278 -10.08 0.00 -20.41
N LYS A 279 -10.06 -1.30 -20.71
CA LYS A 279 -9.49 -1.83 -21.98
C LYS A 279 -10.05 -1.21 -23.23
N SER A 280 -11.29 -0.76 -23.19
CA SER A 280 -11.98 -0.07 -24.30
C SER A 280 -11.88 1.45 -24.25
N GLY A 281 -11.01 1.99 -23.36
CA GLY A 281 -10.82 3.41 -23.12
C GLY A 281 -11.28 3.83 -21.73
N GLY A 282 -10.80 4.99 -21.26
CA GLY A 282 -11.07 5.51 -19.94
C GLY A 282 -9.82 5.56 -19.04
N ARG A 283 -10.01 6.07 -17.83
CA ARG A 283 -8.98 6.20 -16.81
C ARG A 283 -9.56 5.82 -15.46
N PHE A 284 -8.72 5.28 -14.58
CA PHE A 284 -9.12 5.10 -13.17
C PHE A 284 -8.07 5.61 -12.20
N ALA A 285 -8.51 6.00 -11.01
CA ALA A 285 -7.63 6.34 -9.92
C ALA A 285 -8.23 5.94 -8.58
N PHE A 286 -7.45 5.24 -7.76
CA PHE A 286 -7.87 4.80 -6.44
C PHE A 286 -6.93 5.29 -5.35
N VAL A 287 -7.52 5.58 -4.19
CA VAL A 287 -6.79 5.67 -2.93
C VAL A 287 -6.46 4.26 -2.46
N SER A 288 -5.25 4.05 -1.98
CA SER A 288 -4.79 2.77 -1.47
C SER A 288 -3.78 2.95 -0.34
N THR A 289 -3.47 1.88 0.36
CA THR A 289 -2.24 1.84 1.15
C THR A 289 -1.04 1.61 0.23
N ASN A 290 0.15 1.98 0.70
CA ASN A 290 1.39 1.78 -0.05
C ASN A 290 1.75 0.30 -0.29
N SER A 291 1.02 -0.63 0.34
CA SER A 291 1.25 -2.08 0.23
C SER A 291 1.25 -2.58 -1.21
N ILE A 292 0.37 -2.06 -2.08
CA ILE A 292 0.27 -2.49 -3.49
C ILE A 292 1.49 -2.10 -4.35
N CYS A 293 2.27 -1.14 -3.89
CA CYS A 293 3.46 -0.62 -4.55
C CYS A 293 4.76 -1.08 -3.89
N GLN A 294 4.71 -2.12 -3.05
CA GLN A 294 5.84 -2.61 -2.26
C GLN A 294 5.89 -4.13 -2.17
N GLY A 295 7.10 -4.64 -1.95
CA GLY A 295 7.33 -6.03 -1.62
C GLY A 295 6.77 -6.99 -2.65
N VAL A 296 6.21 -8.08 -2.15
CA VAL A 296 5.67 -9.17 -2.98
C VAL A 296 4.37 -8.82 -3.70
N GLN A 297 3.74 -7.73 -3.34
CA GLN A 297 2.50 -7.30 -3.98
C GLN A 297 2.73 -6.80 -5.39
N VAL A 298 3.85 -6.11 -5.63
CA VAL A 298 4.18 -5.56 -6.95
C VAL A 298 4.19 -6.65 -8.04
N PRO A 299 4.94 -7.74 -7.93
CA PRO A 299 4.96 -8.78 -8.95
C PRO A 299 3.65 -9.58 -9.07
N LEU A 300 2.72 -9.45 -8.11
CA LEU A 300 1.43 -10.12 -8.15
C LEU A 300 0.32 -9.27 -8.77
N ILE A 301 0.36 -7.94 -8.56
CA ILE A 301 -0.71 -7.02 -8.96
C ILE A 301 -0.46 -6.41 -10.34
N TRP A 302 0.71 -5.82 -10.54
CA TRP A 302 0.98 -4.92 -11.66
C TRP A 302 1.15 -5.59 -13.03
N PRO A 303 1.69 -6.82 -13.16
CA PRO A 303 1.83 -7.45 -14.47
C PRO A 303 0.52 -7.54 -15.26
N LYS A 304 -0.60 -7.85 -14.59
CA LYS A 304 -1.91 -7.93 -15.26
C LYS A 304 -2.33 -6.58 -15.85
N ILE A 305 -2.07 -5.48 -15.12
CA ILE A 305 -2.44 -4.11 -15.53
C ILE A 305 -1.58 -3.70 -16.75
N PHE A 306 -0.28 -3.89 -16.65
CA PHE A 306 0.63 -3.52 -17.75
C PHE A 306 0.43 -4.39 -19.00
N ASN A 307 0.12 -5.68 -18.85
CA ASN A 307 -0.21 -6.56 -19.97
C ASN A 307 -1.53 -6.19 -20.68
N ASN A 308 -2.39 -5.41 -20.02
CA ASN A 308 -3.57 -4.81 -20.65
C ASN A 308 -3.22 -3.55 -21.50
N GLY A 309 -1.94 -3.21 -21.68
CA GLY A 309 -1.50 -2.01 -22.40
C GLY A 309 -1.68 -0.71 -21.61
N GLN A 310 -1.72 -0.79 -20.29
CA GLN A 310 -1.95 0.35 -19.40
C GLN A 310 -0.69 0.77 -18.66
N ALA A 311 -0.65 2.01 -18.18
CA ALA A 311 0.45 2.57 -17.40
C ALA A 311 -0.06 3.45 -16.27
N ILE A 312 0.78 3.66 -15.25
CA ILE A 312 0.54 4.66 -14.22
C ILE A 312 0.80 6.03 -14.86
N PHE A 313 -0.21 6.92 -14.89
CA PHE A 313 -0.06 8.26 -15.44
C PHE A 313 0.05 9.35 -14.35
N PHE A 314 -0.48 9.09 -13.16
CA PHE A 314 -0.12 9.89 -12.00
C PHE A 314 -0.08 9.05 -10.73
N ALA A 315 0.71 9.53 -9.74
CA ALA A 315 0.74 8.98 -8.42
C ALA A 315 0.93 10.09 -7.38
N HIS A 316 0.23 9.98 -6.24
CA HIS A 316 0.62 10.68 -5.01
C HIS A 316 1.43 9.73 -4.15
N GLU A 317 2.65 10.17 -3.82
CA GLU A 317 3.50 9.46 -2.86
C GLU A 317 2.85 9.40 -1.47
N ASN A 318 3.47 8.67 -0.56
CA ASN A 318 2.94 8.47 0.78
C ASN A 318 2.53 9.78 1.46
N PHE A 319 1.27 9.87 1.85
CA PHE A 319 0.74 10.96 2.66
C PHE A 319 -0.08 10.41 3.82
N MET A 320 -0.15 11.19 4.89
CA MET A 320 -0.95 10.82 6.05
C MET A 320 -2.44 11.03 5.76
N TRP A 321 -3.21 9.96 5.95
CA TRP A 321 -4.66 10.04 5.84
C TRP A 321 -5.23 10.77 7.06
N GLY A 322 -5.48 12.08 6.90
CA GLY A 322 -6.18 12.89 7.88
C GLY A 322 -7.68 12.89 7.58
N ASN A 323 -8.50 12.52 8.55
CA ASN A 323 -9.94 12.79 8.53
C ASN A 323 -10.32 13.59 9.77
N ASN A 324 -11.41 14.34 9.68
CA ASN A 324 -11.93 15.18 10.78
C ASN A 324 -12.62 14.36 11.90
N ALA A 325 -12.44 13.04 11.93
CA ALA A 325 -13.04 12.18 12.94
C ALA A 325 -12.23 12.22 14.25
N ALA A 326 -12.90 12.15 15.38
CA ALA A 326 -12.34 12.26 16.74
C ALA A 326 -11.31 11.15 17.10
N ARG A 327 -11.19 10.08 16.32
CA ARG A 327 -10.19 9.01 16.45
C ARG A 327 -9.51 8.78 15.09
N ASN A 328 -8.41 9.47 14.86
CA ASN A 328 -7.58 9.29 13.67
C ASN A 328 -6.79 7.98 13.74
N ALA A 329 -7.16 7.00 12.93
CA ALA A 329 -6.22 5.95 12.55
C ALA A 329 -5.18 6.59 11.61
N GLN A 330 -3.93 6.69 12.05
CA GLN A 330 -2.81 7.16 11.21
C GLN A 330 -2.48 6.08 10.18
N VAL A 331 -3.13 6.13 9.01
CA VAL A 331 -2.85 5.24 7.89
C VAL A 331 -2.12 6.03 6.82
N THR A 332 -0.98 5.51 6.39
CA THR A 332 -0.25 6.07 5.25
C THR A 332 -0.89 5.60 3.96
N CYS A 333 -1.40 6.54 3.17
CA CYS A 333 -2.05 6.27 1.90
C CYS A 333 -1.22 6.76 0.71
N ILE A 334 -1.54 6.20 -0.44
CA ILE A 334 -1.08 6.62 -1.76
C ILE A 334 -2.31 6.79 -2.67
N ILE A 335 -2.15 7.50 -3.77
CA ILE A 335 -3.13 7.53 -4.85
C ILE A 335 -2.43 7.10 -6.12
N VAL A 336 -3.05 6.20 -6.87
CA VAL A 336 -2.50 5.73 -8.13
C VAL A 336 -3.55 5.85 -9.23
N GLY A 337 -3.21 6.62 -10.27
CA GLY A 337 -4.00 6.79 -11.48
C GLY A 337 -3.42 5.96 -12.61
N VAL A 338 -4.28 5.21 -13.31
CA VAL A 338 -3.94 4.32 -14.41
C VAL A 338 -4.73 4.70 -15.64
N ALA A 339 -4.05 4.75 -16.78
CA ALA A 339 -4.62 5.03 -18.09
C ALA A 339 -3.96 4.15 -19.16
N ASP A 340 -4.35 4.31 -20.42
CA ASP A 340 -3.66 3.71 -21.55
C ASP A 340 -2.19 4.12 -21.57
N ALA A 341 -1.31 3.22 -21.98
CA ALA A 341 0.15 3.45 -22.00
C ALA A 341 0.59 4.56 -22.96
N SER A 342 -0.27 4.94 -23.92
CA SER A 342 -0.03 6.08 -24.83
C SER A 342 -0.17 7.45 -24.15
N GLU A 343 -0.68 7.51 -22.92
CA GLU A 343 -0.74 8.76 -22.14
C GLU A 343 0.66 9.33 -21.95
N ARG A 344 0.89 10.53 -22.52
CA ARG A 344 2.23 11.13 -22.59
C ARG A 344 2.62 11.89 -21.33
N ARG A 345 1.64 12.53 -20.66
CA ARG A 345 1.92 13.37 -19.49
C ARG A 345 1.74 12.56 -18.21
N LYS A 346 2.82 12.36 -17.48
CA LYS A 346 2.83 11.59 -16.24
C LYS A 346 3.36 12.42 -15.09
N PHE A 347 2.71 12.35 -13.93
CA PHE A 347 3.01 13.21 -12.79
C PHE A 347 3.17 12.42 -11.49
N ILE A 348 4.24 12.71 -10.76
CA ILE A 348 4.40 12.28 -9.37
C ILE A 348 4.17 13.50 -8.48
N TYR A 349 3.28 13.36 -7.51
CA TYR A 349 2.95 14.36 -6.51
C TYR A 349 3.53 13.96 -5.17
N SER A 350 4.32 14.82 -4.57
CA SER A 350 4.76 14.75 -3.17
C SER A 350 4.17 15.93 -2.38
N ASP A 351 4.34 15.94 -1.05
CA ASP A 351 3.85 17.07 -0.23
C ASP A 351 4.44 18.42 -0.65
N ALA A 352 5.65 18.41 -1.23
CA ALA A 352 6.38 19.62 -1.58
C ALA A 352 6.25 20.03 -3.06
N ALA A 353 5.93 19.12 -3.99
CA ALA A 353 6.01 19.43 -5.42
C ALA A 353 5.22 18.45 -6.31
N ARG A 354 4.81 18.96 -7.48
CA ARG A 354 4.38 18.19 -8.64
C ARG A 354 5.57 18.06 -9.60
N LYS A 355 5.94 16.82 -9.95
CA LYS A 355 7.03 16.52 -10.88
C LYS A 355 6.48 15.82 -12.12
N GLU A 356 6.73 16.37 -13.30
CA GLU A 356 6.47 15.68 -14.58
C GLU A 356 7.60 14.69 -14.86
N VAL A 357 7.26 13.48 -15.26
CA VAL A 357 8.20 12.38 -15.51
C VAL A 357 7.85 11.63 -16.79
N ALA A 358 8.84 11.00 -17.42
CA ALA A 358 8.62 10.24 -18.65
C ALA A 358 7.82 8.94 -18.38
N ASN A 359 8.07 8.30 -17.25
CA ASN A 359 7.35 7.09 -16.85
C ASN A 359 7.33 6.95 -15.32
N ILE A 360 6.28 6.26 -14.80
CA ILE A 360 6.12 5.93 -13.39
C ILE A 360 6.11 4.42 -13.27
N ASN A 361 7.06 3.87 -12.52
CA ASN A 361 7.12 2.44 -12.26
C ASN A 361 6.19 2.04 -11.09
N PRO A 362 5.95 0.74 -10.86
CA PRO A 362 5.03 0.28 -9.81
C PRO A 362 5.49 0.56 -8.37
N TYR A 363 6.72 1.06 -8.18
CA TYR A 363 7.23 1.54 -6.88
C TYR A 363 7.00 3.05 -6.69
N LEU A 364 6.22 3.67 -7.57
CA LEU A 364 5.89 5.10 -7.62
C LEU A 364 7.12 6.01 -7.78
N SER A 365 8.18 5.52 -8.38
CA SER A 365 9.36 6.31 -8.74
C SER A 365 9.45 6.51 -10.26
N SER A 366 10.19 7.55 -10.67
CA SER A 366 10.48 7.80 -12.08
C SER A 366 11.43 6.72 -12.63
N GLY A 367 11.31 6.41 -13.91
CA GLY A 367 12.18 5.47 -14.62
C GLY A 367 11.41 4.33 -15.29
N ASP A 368 12.15 3.39 -15.86
CA ASP A 368 11.58 2.25 -16.58
C ASP A 368 10.67 1.40 -15.69
N THR A 369 9.68 0.78 -16.32
CA THR A 369 8.79 -0.16 -15.63
C THR A 369 9.56 -1.43 -15.30
N VAL A 370 9.93 -1.59 -14.04
CA VAL A 370 10.66 -2.74 -13.50
C VAL A 370 9.83 -3.44 -12.44
N ILE A 371 9.76 -4.76 -12.51
CA ILE A 371 9.07 -5.59 -11.52
C ILE A 371 10.08 -6.51 -10.85
N VAL A 372 10.38 -6.25 -9.59
CA VAL A 372 11.30 -7.07 -8.80
C VAL A 372 10.55 -8.26 -8.22
N ALA A 373 10.93 -9.46 -8.65
CA ALA A 373 10.37 -10.69 -8.12
C ALA A 373 11.28 -11.26 -7.02
N ARG A 374 10.71 -12.06 -6.11
CA ARG A 374 11.49 -12.79 -5.09
C ARG A 374 12.57 -13.65 -5.74
N ALA A 375 13.75 -13.63 -5.16
CA ALA A 375 14.84 -14.54 -5.51
C ALA A 375 15.17 -15.42 -4.30
N SER A 376 15.41 -16.72 -4.52
CA SER A 376 15.83 -17.67 -3.48
C SER A 376 17.29 -17.48 -3.12
N GLU A 377 18.10 -17.02 -4.08
CA GLU A 377 19.53 -16.78 -3.96
C GLU A 377 19.90 -15.39 -4.46
N PRO A 378 21.01 -14.80 -4.00
CA PRO A 378 21.50 -13.53 -4.51
C PRO A 378 21.75 -13.55 -6.02
N ILE A 379 21.27 -12.52 -6.74
CA ILE A 379 21.55 -12.33 -8.18
C ILE A 379 22.97 -11.80 -8.44
N SER A 380 23.62 -11.30 -7.41
CA SER A 380 24.99 -10.79 -7.41
C SER A 380 25.91 -11.77 -6.67
N ASP A 381 27.23 -11.60 -6.82
CA ASP A 381 28.25 -12.40 -6.10
C ASP A 381 28.30 -11.97 -4.61
N LEU A 382 27.23 -12.28 -3.89
CA LEU A 382 27.05 -11.99 -2.46
C LEU A 382 26.85 -13.27 -1.67
N GLY A 383 27.33 -13.27 -0.42
CA GLY A 383 27.03 -14.32 0.54
C GLY A 383 25.52 -14.42 0.83
N GLN A 384 25.04 -15.63 1.07
CA GLN A 384 23.63 -15.87 1.32
C GLN A 384 23.20 -15.27 2.68
N MET A 385 22.10 -14.52 2.68
CA MET A 385 21.48 -13.98 3.90
C MET A 385 20.31 -14.86 4.33
N PHE A 386 20.30 -15.27 5.57
CA PHE A 386 19.27 -16.13 6.15
C PHE A 386 18.41 -15.35 7.16
N GLY A 387 17.15 -15.73 7.31
CA GLY A 387 16.43 -15.40 8.54
C GLY A 387 17.03 -16.20 9.70
N GLY A 388 17.13 -15.61 10.87
CA GLY A 388 17.71 -16.27 12.04
C GLY A 388 16.96 -17.52 12.50
N ASN A 389 17.40 -18.12 13.58
CA ASN A 389 16.93 -19.41 14.13
C ASN A 389 15.49 -19.31 14.67
N ILE A 390 14.70 -20.34 14.44
CA ILE A 390 13.27 -20.38 14.82
C ILE A 390 13.09 -21.37 15.97
N PRO A 391 12.74 -20.90 17.18
CA PRO A 391 12.57 -21.80 18.33
C PRO A 391 11.27 -22.61 18.26
N ARG A 392 10.17 -22.04 17.80
CA ARG A 392 8.81 -22.63 17.77
C ARG A 392 8.45 -23.33 19.08
N ASP A 393 8.44 -22.54 20.15
CA ASP A 393 8.50 -23.01 21.53
C ASP A 393 7.57 -22.27 22.48
N GLN A 394 6.78 -21.31 22.00
CA GLN A 394 5.98 -20.38 22.83
C GLN A 394 6.82 -19.66 23.91
N GLY A 395 8.12 -19.42 23.64
CA GLY A 395 9.03 -18.74 24.54
C GLY A 395 9.72 -19.63 25.59
N ASN A 396 9.43 -20.95 25.60
CA ASN A 396 9.99 -21.84 26.64
C ASN A 396 11.48 -22.19 26.42
N LEU A 397 12.03 -22.04 25.22
CA LEU A 397 13.47 -22.19 24.97
C LEU A 397 14.23 -20.87 25.11
N LEU A 398 13.55 -19.76 25.41
CA LEU A 398 14.16 -18.45 25.60
C LEU A 398 14.23 -18.13 27.09
N LEU A 399 15.33 -17.46 27.50
CA LEU A 399 15.61 -17.10 28.88
C LEU A 399 15.92 -15.60 28.96
N SER A 400 15.38 -14.94 29.97
CA SER A 400 15.83 -13.61 30.39
C SER A 400 17.16 -13.70 31.13
N THR A 401 17.80 -12.55 31.34
CA THR A 401 19.04 -12.49 32.15
C THR A 401 18.81 -13.00 33.58
N SER A 402 17.68 -12.64 34.22
CA SER A 402 17.33 -13.08 35.57
C SER A 402 17.07 -14.59 35.64
N GLU A 403 16.32 -15.15 34.69
CA GLU A 403 16.08 -16.60 34.61
C GLU A 403 17.39 -17.38 34.39
N THR A 404 18.27 -16.85 33.54
CA THR A 404 19.58 -17.46 33.28
C THR A 404 20.42 -17.48 34.53
N HIS A 405 20.48 -16.37 35.27
CA HIS A 405 21.24 -16.27 36.53
C HIS A 405 20.70 -17.25 37.58
N ALA A 406 19.39 -17.28 37.81
CA ALA A 406 18.75 -18.20 38.74
C ALA A 406 19.04 -19.66 38.36
N LEU A 407 18.85 -20.02 37.08
CA LEU A 407 19.11 -21.37 36.59
C LEU A 407 20.57 -21.81 36.79
N LEU A 408 21.54 -20.92 36.56
CA LEU A 408 22.96 -21.21 36.74
C LEU A 408 23.40 -21.23 38.21
N THR A 409 22.70 -20.52 39.10
CA THR A 409 22.94 -20.57 40.55
C THR A 409 22.51 -21.91 41.10
N ASP A 410 21.30 -22.37 40.76
CA ASP A 410 20.72 -23.61 41.26
C ASP A 410 21.28 -24.87 40.55
N TYR A 411 21.59 -24.71 39.26
CA TYR A 411 22.05 -25.81 38.38
C TYR A 411 23.25 -25.37 37.54
N PRO A 412 24.46 -25.24 38.09
CA PRO A 412 25.67 -24.81 37.35
C PRO A 412 26.01 -25.67 36.14
N GLN A 413 25.62 -26.96 36.15
CA GLN A 413 25.77 -27.89 35.04
C GLN A 413 24.94 -27.52 33.80
N ALA A 414 23.99 -26.59 33.92
CA ALA A 414 23.20 -26.10 32.77
C ALA A 414 24.02 -25.17 31.84
N LYS A 415 25.19 -24.66 32.29
CA LYS A 415 26.00 -23.70 31.52
C LYS A 415 26.29 -24.11 30.07
N PRO A 416 26.63 -25.37 29.73
CA PRO A 416 26.85 -25.78 28.33
C PRO A 416 25.60 -25.77 27.44
N LEU A 417 24.39 -25.73 28.03
CA LEU A 417 23.13 -25.71 27.35
C LEU A 417 22.62 -24.29 26.99
N ILE A 418 23.27 -23.27 27.57
CA ILE A 418 22.81 -21.88 27.45
C ILE A 418 23.72 -21.12 26.47
N ARG A 419 23.10 -20.37 25.57
CA ARG A 419 23.80 -19.47 24.62
C ARG A 419 23.11 -18.10 24.57
N PRO A 420 23.88 -17.02 24.36
CA PRO A 420 23.29 -15.74 24.06
C PRO A 420 22.52 -15.81 22.74
N ILE A 421 21.35 -15.14 22.68
CA ILE A 421 20.54 -15.04 21.48
C ILE A 421 20.19 -13.59 21.23
N MET A 422 20.21 -13.18 19.96
CA MET A 422 20.02 -11.80 19.54
C MET A 422 19.03 -11.71 18.40
N GLY A 423 18.03 -10.86 18.56
CA GLY A 423 17.13 -10.41 17.50
C GLY A 423 17.35 -8.93 17.21
N SER A 424 16.45 -8.33 16.44
CA SER A 424 16.53 -6.89 16.09
C SER A 424 16.48 -5.99 17.33
N ALA A 425 15.58 -6.27 18.27
CA ALA A 425 15.40 -5.46 19.47
C ALA A 425 16.62 -5.54 20.40
N GLU A 426 17.14 -6.75 20.62
CA GLU A 426 18.33 -6.97 21.46
C GLU A 426 19.54 -6.25 20.85
N PHE A 427 19.76 -6.36 19.54
CA PHE A 427 20.86 -5.69 18.85
C PHE A 427 20.75 -4.16 18.90
N ILE A 428 19.57 -3.62 18.60
CA ILE A 428 19.37 -2.17 18.51
C ILE A 428 19.45 -1.51 19.89
N ASN A 429 18.90 -2.14 20.93
CA ASN A 429 18.79 -1.54 22.27
C ASN A 429 19.85 -2.06 23.27
N GLY A 430 20.79 -2.90 22.83
CA GLY A 430 21.83 -3.44 23.70
C GLY A 430 21.30 -4.40 24.78
N LEU A 431 20.17 -5.07 24.53
CA LEU A 431 19.54 -5.96 25.50
C LEU A 431 20.20 -7.34 25.49
N GLN A 432 20.35 -7.94 26.68
CA GLN A 432 20.86 -9.29 26.82
C GLN A 432 19.69 -10.28 26.91
N ARG A 433 19.78 -11.35 26.14
CA ARG A 433 18.84 -12.47 26.14
C ARG A 433 19.58 -13.76 25.87
N TYR A 434 19.07 -14.87 26.40
CA TYR A 434 19.66 -16.18 26.25
C TYR A 434 18.65 -17.19 25.73
N CYS A 435 19.16 -18.35 25.29
CA CYS A 435 18.34 -19.47 24.89
C CYS A 435 18.93 -20.79 25.35
N LEU A 436 18.06 -21.77 25.52
CA LEU A 436 18.45 -23.17 25.64
C LEU A 436 18.82 -23.67 24.25
N TRP A 437 20.11 -23.90 24.03
CA TRP A 437 20.65 -24.41 22.77
C TRP A 437 21.22 -25.78 22.98
N ILE A 438 20.40 -26.79 22.75
CA ILE A 438 20.66 -28.18 23.15
C ILE A 438 20.89 -29.01 21.89
N THR A 439 21.99 -29.72 21.82
CA THR A 439 22.32 -30.73 20.82
C THR A 439 21.83 -32.11 21.21
N ASP A 440 21.79 -33.09 20.29
CA ASP A 440 21.35 -34.45 20.58
C ASP A 440 22.18 -35.07 21.71
N GLY A 441 23.51 -34.87 21.68
CA GLY A 441 24.41 -35.38 22.74
C GLY A 441 24.25 -34.71 24.11
N GLN A 442 23.44 -33.65 24.19
CA GLN A 442 23.18 -32.91 25.45
C GLN A 442 21.75 -33.12 25.96
N ALA A 443 20.92 -33.90 25.24
CA ALA A 443 19.53 -34.09 25.57
C ALA A 443 19.34 -34.72 26.98
N ASP A 444 20.11 -35.75 27.33
CA ASP A 444 20.02 -36.41 28.63
C ASP A 444 20.36 -35.43 29.77
N LEU A 445 21.41 -34.62 29.60
CA LEU A 445 21.73 -33.56 30.54
C LEU A 445 20.58 -32.56 30.68
N ALA A 446 19.97 -32.16 29.61
CA ALA A 446 18.83 -31.20 29.62
C ALA A 446 17.64 -31.78 30.40
N TYR A 447 17.28 -33.04 30.16
CA TYR A 447 16.21 -33.71 30.89
C TYR A 447 16.53 -34.02 32.36
N SER A 448 17.80 -34.13 32.73
CA SER A 448 18.20 -34.32 34.12
C SER A 448 18.05 -33.07 34.98
N ILE A 449 17.84 -31.89 34.37
CA ILE A 449 17.67 -30.60 35.05
C ILE A 449 16.18 -30.26 35.13
N PRO A 450 15.51 -30.36 36.29
CA PRO A 450 14.06 -30.28 36.40
C PRO A 450 13.45 -29.01 35.76
N PRO A 451 13.96 -27.79 35.97
CA PRO A 451 13.39 -26.59 35.32
C PRO A 451 13.50 -26.60 33.79
N ILE A 452 14.54 -27.25 33.25
CA ILE A 452 14.70 -27.39 31.78
C ILE A 452 13.72 -28.45 31.26
N ALA A 453 13.65 -29.60 31.95
CA ALA A 453 12.72 -30.67 31.58
C ALA A 453 11.24 -30.18 31.52
N GLU A 454 10.83 -29.37 32.50
CA GLU A 454 9.50 -28.75 32.52
C GLU A 454 9.27 -27.85 31.28
N ARG A 455 10.25 -27.01 30.94
CA ARG A 455 10.18 -26.16 29.73
C ARG A 455 10.09 -26.99 28.46
N LEU A 456 10.85 -28.08 28.37
CA LEU A 456 10.79 -28.99 27.20
C LEU A 456 9.44 -29.69 27.08
N ALA A 457 8.81 -30.05 28.19
CA ALA A 457 7.45 -30.59 28.20
C ALA A 457 6.43 -29.59 27.63
N LYS A 458 6.51 -28.32 28.03
CA LYS A 458 5.67 -27.22 27.48
C LYS A 458 5.91 -26.99 25.98
N VAL A 459 7.16 -27.07 25.52
CA VAL A 459 7.47 -27.00 24.07
C VAL A 459 6.82 -28.14 23.32
N ARG A 460 6.89 -29.38 23.86
CA ARG A 460 6.27 -30.55 23.22
C ARG A 460 4.75 -30.41 23.13
N GLU A 461 4.11 -29.96 24.19
CA GLU A 461 2.66 -29.70 24.22
C GLU A 461 2.27 -28.62 23.18
N TYR A 462 2.98 -27.50 23.14
CA TYR A 462 2.76 -26.45 22.15
C TYR A 462 2.88 -26.96 20.70
N ARG A 463 3.91 -27.77 20.42
CA ARG A 463 4.13 -28.35 19.09
C ARG A 463 3.07 -29.38 18.72
N LEU A 464 2.57 -30.15 19.69
CA LEU A 464 1.49 -31.13 19.49
C LEU A 464 0.20 -30.45 18.98
N ASN A 465 -0.14 -29.32 19.58
CA ASN A 465 -1.34 -28.54 19.25
C ASN A 465 -1.13 -27.56 18.07
N GLY A 466 0.08 -27.52 17.50
CA GLY A 466 0.48 -26.60 16.46
C GLY A 466 0.27 -27.10 15.03
N SER A 467 0.85 -26.34 14.08
CA SER A 467 0.84 -26.68 12.65
C SER A 467 1.64 -27.96 12.35
N GLU A 468 1.47 -28.53 11.16
CA GLU A 468 2.23 -29.69 10.67
C GLU A 468 3.75 -29.54 10.84
N ARG A 469 4.30 -28.35 10.53
CA ARG A 469 5.72 -28.03 10.76
C ARG A 469 6.10 -28.06 12.25
N GLY A 470 5.22 -27.64 13.14
CA GLY A 470 5.44 -27.74 14.59
C GLY A 470 5.48 -29.19 15.05
N ARG A 471 4.53 -30.00 14.57
CA ARG A 471 4.45 -31.44 14.88
C ARG A 471 5.66 -32.24 14.40
N ALA A 472 6.33 -31.84 13.32
CA ALA A 472 7.56 -32.47 12.86
C ALA A 472 8.70 -32.42 13.92
N GLY A 473 8.67 -31.45 14.86
CA GLY A 473 9.64 -31.32 15.94
C GLY A 473 9.25 -31.96 17.29
N LEU A 474 8.18 -32.76 17.35
CA LEU A 474 7.65 -33.36 18.59
C LEU A 474 8.64 -34.24 19.35
N ASN A 475 9.47 -34.98 18.63
CA ASN A 475 10.43 -35.92 19.20
C ASN A 475 11.74 -35.23 19.67
N THR A 476 11.94 -33.96 19.27
CA THR A 476 13.11 -33.16 19.63
C THR A 476 12.69 -31.78 20.18
N PRO A 477 11.91 -31.72 21.29
CA PRO A 477 11.40 -30.47 21.84
C PRO A 477 12.51 -29.53 22.31
N TYR A 478 13.70 -30.04 22.55
CA TYR A 478 14.90 -29.30 22.92
C TYR A 478 15.57 -28.59 21.72
N LYS A 479 15.25 -28.94 20.47
CA LYS A 479 15.83 -28.29 19.28
C LYS A 479 14.98 -27.15 18.76
N PHE A 480 15.63 -26.14 18.22
CA PHE A 480 14.98 -25.15 17.37
C PHE A 480 14.56 -25.83 16.05
N GLU A 481 13.49 -25.35 15.43
CA GLU A 481 13.06 -25.81 14.10
C GLU A 481 14.13 -25.51 13.03
N ARG A 482 14.76 -24.34 13.11
CA ARG A 482 15.88 -23.96 12.28
C ARG A 482 17.07 -23.63 13.17
N THR A 483 18.22 -24.24 12.82
CA THR A 483 19.47 -24.14 13.57
C THR A 483 20.61 -23.83 12.61
N ILE A 484 20.83 -22.53 12.31
CA ILE A 484 21.96 -22.07 11.50
C ILE A 484 22.92 -21.32 12.40
N ILE A 485 24.20 -21.66 12.33
CA ILE A 485 25.28 -21.04 13.13
C ILE A 485 26.48 -20.71 12.25
N GLY A 486 27.14 -19.62 12.56
CA GLY A 486 28.47 -19.32 11.99
C GLY A 486 29.58 -20.06 12.71
N SER A 487 30.69 -20.27 12.04
CA SER A 487 31.91 -20.87 12.61
C SER A 487 32.89 -19.83 13.13
N LYS A 488 32.90 -18.64 12.56
CA LYS A 488 33.82 -17.53 12.88
C LYS A 488 33.07 -16.34 13.46
N HIS A 489 32.11 -15.80 12.71
CA HIS A 489 31.32 -14.62 13.07
C HIS A 489 30.01 -14.59 12.29
N THR A 490 29.13 -13.69 12.65
CA THR A 490 27.84 -13.48 11.98
C THR A 490 27.59 -12.00 11.79
N ILE A 491 27.33 -11.56 10.56
CA ILE A 491 26.81 -10.21 10.31
C ILE A 491 25.31 -10.24 10.60
N VAL A 492 24.90 -9.49 11.63
CA VAL A 492 23.49 -9.35 12.02
C VAL A 492 22.88 -8.13 11.38
N VAL A 493 21.67 -8.29 10.84
CA VAL A 493 20.90 -7.23 10.18
C VAL A 493 19.49 -7.21 10.76
N PRO A 494 19.02 -6.10 11.35
CA PRO A 494 17.67 -5.99 11.85
C PRO A 494 16.63 -6.22 10.73
N SER A 495 15.63 -7.04 11.01
CA SER A 495 14.51 -7.27 10.08
C SER A 495 13.52 -6.10 10.04
N VAL A 496 13.54 -5.23 11.06
CA VAL A 496 12.74 -4.00 11.13
C VAL A 496 13.66 -2.85 11.55
N SER A 497 13.58 -1.73 10.83
CA SER A 497 14.32 -0.50 11.15
C SER A 497 13.46 0.72 10.89
N SER A 498 13.58 1.74 11.75
CA SER A 498 12.86 3.00 11.60
C SER A 498 13.19 3.67 10.26
N GLU A 499 12.16 4.21 9.59
CA GLU A 499 12.32 4.99 8.37
C GLU A 499 13.11 6.29 8.57
N ARG A 500 13.16 6.79 9.81
CA ARG A 500 13.90 8.01 10.15
C ARG A 500 15.42 7.82 10.12
N ARG A 501 15.91 6.57 10.16
CA ARG A 501 17.35 6.30 10.14
C ARG A 501 17.94 6.53 8.76
N GLU A 502 19.04 7.25 8.68
CA GLU A 502 19.77 7.54 7.45
C GLU A 502 20.47 6.31 6.88
N TYR A 503 20.80 5.35 7.75
CA TYR A 503 21.49 4.10 7.43
C TYR A 503 20.85 2.92 8.13
N LEU A 504 20.93 1.74 7.52
CA LEU A 504 20.49 0.50 8.14
C LEU A 504 21.54 0.05 9.18
N PRO A 505 21.22 -0.02 10.48
CA PRO A 505 22.16 -0.51 11.46
C PRO A 505 22.37 -2.02 11.25
N CYS A 506 23.62 -2.44 11.15
CA CYS A 506 24.02 -3.84 11.11
C CYS A 506 25.32 -4.01 11.89
N GLY A 507 25.67 -5.19 12.31
CA GLY A 507 26.86 -5.41 13.13
C GLY A 507 27.44 -6.79 12.98
N VAL A 508 28.58 -7.03 13.64
CA VAL A 508 29.26 -8.31 13.67
C VAL A 508 29.13 -8.92 15.06
N MET A 509 28.66 -10.16 15.12
CA MET A 509 28.53 -10.93 16.35
C MET A 509 29.48 -12.13 16.32
N PRO A 510 30.08 -12.52 17.46
CA PRO A 510 30.89 -13.72 17.54
C PRO A 510 30.06 -14.99 17.31
N ALA A 511 30.71 -16.09 16.95
CA ALA A 511 30.05 -17.34 16.57
C ALA A 511 29.22 -18.01 17.67
N ASP A 512 29.46 -17.69 18.95
CA ASP A 512 28.69 -18.21 20.06
C ASP A 512 27.32 -17.55 20.25
N VAL A 513 27.10 -16.38 19.65
CA VAL A 513 25.79 -15.69 19.66
C VAL A 513 24.85 -16.30 18.63
N ARG A 514 23.66 -16.70 19.06
CA ARG A 514 22.62 -17.19 18.17
C ARG A 514 21.78 -16.04 17.66
N ILE A 515 21.50 -16.02 16.36
CA ILE A 515 20.61 -14.99 15.79
C ILE A 515 19.19 -15.56 15.74
N SER A 516 18.23 -14.84 16.31
CA SER A 516 16.81 -15.24 16.31
C SER A 516 16.13 -14.89 14.99
N ASN A 517 14.99 -15.51 14.70
CA ASN A 517 14.15 -15.24 13.52
C ASN A 517 13.59 -13.80 13.45
N LEU A 518 13.85 -12.98 14.45
CA LEU A 518 13.52 -11.54 14.48
C LEU A 518 14.63 -10.68 13.87
N ALA A 519 15.73 -11.28 13.43
CA ALA A 519 16.80 -10.63 12.68
C ALA A 519 17.23 -11.49 11.48
N LEU A 520 17.98 -10.89 10.58
CA LEU A 520 18.62 -11.54 9.44
C LEU A 520 20.12 -11.72 9.75
N ALA A 521 20.73 -12.71 9.11
CA ALA A 521 22.12 -13.09 9.36
C ALA A 521 22.86 -13.47 8.08
N ILE A 522 24.11 -13.02 7.93
CA ILE A 522 25.06 -13.53 6.93
C ILE A 522 26.20 -14.18 7.73
N TYR A 523 26.30 -15.51 7.62
CA TYR A 523 27.23 -16.31 8.41
C TYR A 523 28.59 -16.39 7.72
N ASP A 524 29.67 -16.18 8.47
CA ASP A 524 31.06 -16.32 8.06
C ASP A 524 31.47 -15.54 6.81
N ALA A 525 30.69 -14.51 6.44
CA ALA A 525 30.93 -13.71 5.25
C ALA A 525 32.07 -12.70 5.46
N PRO A 526 32.87 -12.40 4.43
CA PRO A 526 33.87 -11.33 4.47
C PRO A 526 33.26 -9.99 4.89
N LEU A 527 34.02 -9.17 5.61
CA LEU A 527 33.52 -7.95 6.25
C LEU A 527 32.99 -6.88 5.26
N TRP A 528 33.46 -6.89 4.00
CA TRP A 528 32.91 -6.00 2.97
C TRP A 528 31.41 -6.17 2.71
N HIS A 529 30.79 -7.29 3.09
CA HIS A 529 29.33 -7.45 3.05
C HIS A 529 28.62 -6.49 4.03
N LEU A 530 29.22 -6.22 5.19
CA LEU A 530 28.71 -5.24 6.12
C LEU A 530 28.69 -3.83 5.51
N SER A 531 29.74 -3.44 4.80
CA SER A 531 29.82 -2.18 4.06
C SER A 531 28.67 -2.03 3.07
N ILE A 532 28.34 -3.08 2.30
CA ILE A 532 27.21 -3.08 1.36
C ILE A 532 25.87 -2.90 2.11
N VAL A 533 25.62 -3.71 3.16
CA VAL A 533 24.37 -3.63 3.93
C VAL A 533 24.20 -2.25 4.57
N ALA A 534 25.29 -1.67 5.09
CA ALA A 534 25.31 -0.40 5.79
C ALA A 534 25.25 0.83 4.86
N SER A 535 25.20 0.65 3.53
CA SER A 535 25.24 1.74 2.56
C SER A 535 23.87 2.40 2.33
N ARG A 536 23.88 3.64 1.90
CA ARG A 536 22.69 4.36 1.44
C ARG A 536 22.05 3.71 0.21
N LEU A 537 22.85 3.21 -0.72
CA LEU A 537 22.39 2.46 -1.89
C LEU A 537 21.51 1.27 -1.49
N HIS A 538 21.95 0.49 -0.50
CA HIS A 538 21.20 -0.67 -0.05
C HIS A 538 19.93 -0.28 0.70
N LEU A 539 19.98 0.77 1.53
CA LEU A 539 18.79 1.29 2.22
C LEU A 539 17.72 1.77 1.24
N VAL A 540 18.11 2.50 0.20
CA VAL A 540 17.20 2.99 -0.86
C VAL A 540 16.54 1.81 -1.59
N TRP A 541 17.31 0.76 -1.90
CA TRP A 541 16.76 -0.46 -2.49
C TRP A 541 15.75 -1.16 -1.57
N VAL A 542 16.11 -1.39 -0.32
CA VAL A 542 15.22 -1.97 0.68
C VAL A 542 13.95 -1.14 0.84
N GLY A 543 14.07 0.17 0.85
CA GLY A 543 12.93 1.10 0.93
C GLY A 543 11.96 1.01 -0.23
N ALA A 544 12.47 0.72 -1.44
CA ALA A 544 11.66 0.57 -2.64
C ALA A 544 11.05 -0.85 -2.76
N VAL A 545 11.88 -1.91 -2.64
CA VAL A 545 11.44 -3.26 -3.01
C VAL A 545 10.94 -4.12 -1.85
N CYS A 546 11.24 -3.77 -0.60
CA CYS A 546 10.71 -4.46 0.57
C CYS A 546 9.41 -3.82 1.05
N GLY A 547 8.62 -4.58 1.80
CA GLY A 547 7.43 -4.06 2.46
C GLY A 547 7.78 -3.13 3.63
N LYS A 548 6.79 -2.38 4.09
CA LYS A 548 6.88 -1.58 5.32
C LYS A 548 5.97 -2.15 6.41
N MET A 549 6.30 -1.87 7.65
CA MET A 549 5.44 -2.11 8.82
C MET A 549 5.05 -0.73 9.37
N LYS A 550 3.83 -0.28 9.08
CA LYS A 550 3.45 1.14 9.15
C LYS A 550 4.38 1.95 8.24
N THR A 551 5.23 2.79 8.78
CA THR A 551 6.24 3.57 8.05
C THR A 551 7.63 2.90 8.05
N ASP A 552 7.94 2.04 9.03
CA ASP A 552 9.24 1.41 9.22
C ASP A 552 9.59 0.39 8.14
N PHE A 553 10.85 0.30 7.77
CA PHE A 553 11.36 -0.71 6.83
C PHE A 553 11.20 -2.12 7.40
N ARG A 554 10.57 -3.00 6.63
CA ARG A 554 10.50 -4.43 6.91
C ARG A 554 11.37 -5.19 5.93
N TYR A 555 12.60 -5.39 6.30
CA TYR A 555 13.60 -6.03 5.45
C TYR A 555 13.25 -7.51 5.19
N SER A 556 13.25 -7.89 3.92
CA SER A 556 13.12 -9.26 3.45
C SER A 556 14.39 -9.66 2.69
N ASN A 557 15.08 -10.71 3.12
CA ASN A 557 16.26 -11.19 2.42
C ASN A 557 15.96 -11.58 0.96
N THR A 558 14.81 -12.21 0.69
CA THR A 558 14.41 -12.65 -0.65
C THR A 558 14.05 -11.50 -1.61
N MET A 559 13.72 -10.32 -1.07
CA MET A 559 13.43 -9.12 -1.84
C MET A 559 14.57 -8.10 -1.77
N GLY A 560 15.09 -7.80 -0.58
CA GLY A 560 16.09 -6.76 -0.39
C GLY A 560 17.50 -7.21 -0.74
N TRP A 561 17.96 -8.33 -0.18
CA TRP A 561 19.33 -8.81 -0.36
C TRP A 561 19.50 -9.59 -1.65
N ASN A 562 18.68 -10.61 -1.85
CA ASN A 562 18.86 -11.51 -2.99
C ASN A 562 18.59 -10.84 -4.35
N THR A 563 17.89 -9.73 -4.39
CA THR A 563 17.63 -8.96 -5.61
C THR A 563 18.53 -7.73 -5.74
N PHE A 564 19.40 -7.47 -4.76
CA PHE A 564 20.28 -6.32 -4.79
C PHE A 564 21.38 -6.48 -5.83
N SER A 565 21.41 -5.57 -6.79
CA SER A 565 22.32 -5.62 -7.92
C SER A 565 23.64 -4.97 -7.57
N VAL A 566 24.71 -5.75 -7.44
CA VAL A 566 26.07 -5.26 -7.20
C VAL A 566 26.94 -5.55 -8.43
N PRO A 567 27.66 -4.57 -8.98
CA PRO A 567 28.64 -4.79 -10.03
C PRO A 567 29.71 -5.80 -9.59
N LYS A 568 30.36 -6.46 -10.54
CA LYS A 568 31.47 -7.37 -10.22
C LYS A 568 32.59 -6.61 -9.49
N LEU A 569 32.86 -6.99 -8.25
CA LEU A 569 33.88 -6.36 -7.40
C LEU A 569 35.26 -6.92 -7.73
N THR A 570 36.24 -6.03 -7.87
CA THR A 570 37.68 -6.41 -7.91
C THR A 570 38.17 -6.68 -6.47
N GLU A 571 39.31 -7.35 -6.31
CA GLU A 571 39.92 -7.54 -4.98
C GLU A 571 40.25 -6.21 -4.30
N GLN A 572 40.64 -5.19 -5.06
CA GLN A 572 40.86 -3.85 -4.55
C GLN A 572 39.54 -3.25 -4.02
N ASN A 573 38.41 -3.39 -4.74
CA ASN A 573 37.10 -2.93 -4.27
C ASN A 573 36.70 -3.62 -2.95
N LYS A 574 36.92 -4.94 -2.85
CA LYS A 574 36.64 -5.69 -1.62
C LYS A 574 37.50 -5.23 -0.44
N ALA A 575 38.79 -4.96 -0.69
CA ALA A 575 39.70 -4.44 0.32
C ALA A 575 39.30 -3.04 0.80
N ASP A 576 38.90 -2.14 -0.13
CA ASP A 576 38.47 -0.79 0.19
C ASP A 576 37.15 -0.79 1.00
N LEU A 577 36.17 -1.64 0.59
CA LEU A 577 34.92 -1.82 1.30
C LEU A 577 35.11 -2.48 2.68
N THR A 578 36.09 -3.37 2.83
CA THR A 578 36.45 -3.95 4.13
C THR A 578 36.92 -2.85 5.10
N ARG A 579 37.82 -1.96 4.63
CA ARG A 579 38.27 -0.81 5.44
C ARG A 579 37.12 0.11 5.82
N CYS A 580 36.19 0.39 4.90
CA CYS A 580 35.00 1.17 5.22
C CYS A 580 34.13 0.50 6.31
N ALA A 581 33.97 -0.82 6.25
CA ALA A 581 33.25 -1.56 7.28
C ALA A 581 33.95 -1.47 8.65
N GLU A 582 35.28 -1.60 8.68
CA GLU A 582 36.11 -1.44 9.88
C GLU A 582 35.98 -0.02 10.45
N ASP A 583 36.07 1.02 9.63
CA ASP A 583 35.91 2.42 10.01
C ASP A 583 34.53 2.66 10.67
N ILE A 584 33.44 2.09 10.14
CA ILE A 584 32.11 2.18 10.73
C ILE A 584 32.06 1.50 12.11
N LEU A 585 32.65 0.31 12.26
CA LEU A 585 32.67 -0.41 13.52
C LEU A 585 33.50 0.33 14.58
N LEU A 586 34.69 0.82 14.22
CA LEU A 586 35.56 1.62 15.09
C LEU A 586 34.90 2.93 15.52
N ALA A 587 34.22 3.61 14.58
CA ALA A 587 33.48 4.82 14.91
C ALA A 587 32.37 4.59 15.95
N ARG A 588 31.72 3.42 15.93
CA ARG A 588 30.72 3.03 16.95
C ARG A 588 31.39 2.73 18.29
N GLU A 589 32.47 1.97 18.26
CA GLU A 589 33.18 1.56 19.46
C GLU A 589 33.69 2.76 20.26
N ALA A 590 34.09 3.83 19.58
CA ALA A 590 34.52 5.09 20.23
C ALA A 590 33.43 5.75 21.10
N HIS A 591 32.18 5.34 20.97
CA HIS A 591 31.04 5.87 21.71
C HIS A 591 30.46 4.87 22.73
N PHE A 592 31.14 3.76 22.98
CA PHE A 592 30.70 2.83 24.04
C PHE A 592 30.51 3.58 25.38
N PRO A 593 29.42 3.37 26.14
CA PRO A 593 28.44 2.27 26.05
C PRO A 593 27.12 2.66 25.33
N LYS A 594 27.11 3.68 24.46
CA LYS A 594 25.89 4.04 23.72
C LYS A 594 25.36 2.86 22.90
N THR A 595 24.03 2.71 22.90
CA THR A 595 23.32 1.69 22.12
C THR A 595 23.28 2.03 20.63
N ILE A 596 23.01 1.04 19.78
CA ILE A 596 22.77 1.26 18.34
C ILE A 596 21.56 2.20 18.10
N ALA A 597 20.54 2.13 18.97
CA ALA A 597 19.40 3.03 18.91
C ALA A 597 19.80 4.50 19.06
N GLU A 598 20.68 4.79 20.02
CA GLU A 598 21.21 6.15 20.28
C GLU A 598 22.16 6.62 19.18
N LEU A 599 23.05 5.74 18.70
CA LEU A 599 24.03 6.05 17.66
C LEU A 599 23.39 6.32 16.29
N TYR A 600 22.25 5.70 16.00
CA TYR A 600 21.54 5.83 14.72
C TYR A 600 20.26 6.67 14.83
N ASP A 601 20.10 7.44 15.90
CA ASP A 601 19.09 8.50 15.96
C ASP A 601 19.54 9.65 15.03
N PRO A 602 18.73 10.06 14.04
CA PRO A 602 19.12 11.09 13.06
C PRO A 602 19.58 12.42 13.69
N GLU A 603 19.00 12.76 14.85
CA GLU A 603 19.30 14.01 15.57
C GLU A 603 20.54 13.91 16.47
N LYS A 604 21.00 12.67 16.77
CA LYS A 604 22.06 12.40 17.75
C LYS A 604 23.22 11.58 17.20
N MET A 605 23.17 11.23 15.92
CA MET A 605 24.23 10.44 15.28
C MET A 605 25.56 11.17 15.35
N PRO A 606 26.61 10.57 15.92
CA PRO A 606 27.93 11.20 16.04
C PRO A 606 28.54 11.52 14.67
N ASP A 607 29.21 12.65 14.55
CA ASP A 607 29.79 13.11 13.28
C ASP A 607 30.81 12.12 12.71
N ASN A 608 31.67 11.54 13.54
CA ASN A 608 32.65 10.55 13.10
C ASN A 608 31.99 9.30 12.52
N LEU A 609 30.85 8.87 13.08
CA LEU A 609 30.08 7.74 12.58
C LEU A 609 29.37 8.10 11.24
N ARG A 610 28.79 9.29 11.17
CA ARG A 610 28.20 9.82 9.93
C ARG A 610 29.24 9.89 8.81
N HIS A 611 30.42 10.45 9.08
CA HIS A 611 31.50 10.53 8.11
C HIS A 611 32.00 9.14 7.66
N ALA A 612 32.05 8.16 8.56
CA ALA A 612 32.42 6.78 8.18
C ALA A 612 31.41 6.19 7.20
N HIS A 613 30.10 6.41 7.41
CA HIS A 613 29.07 6.00 6.47
C HIS A 613 29.12 6.75 5.13
N GLU A 614 29.29 8.07 5.16
CA GLU A 614 29.44 8.90 3.94
C GLU A 614 30.63 8.45 3.10
N ARG A 615 31.75 8.11 3.74
CA ARG A 615 32.94 7.56 3.06
C ARG A 615 32.66 6.20 2.44
N ASN A 616 31.93 5.34 3.17
CA ASN A 616 31.48 4.06 2.66
C ASN A 616 30.62 4.23 1.40
N ASP A 617 29.65 5.14 1.45
CA ASP A 617 28.80 5.46 0.30
C ASP A 617 29.63 5.97 -0.88
N GLU A 618 30.59 6.87 -0.65
CA GLU A 618 31.44 7.42 -1.70
C GLU A 618 32.24 6.31 -2.40
N VAL A 619 32.82 5.39 -1.65
CA VAL A 619 33.56 4.25 -2.21
C VAL A 619 32.65 3.35 -3.03
N LEU A 620 31.48 2.98 -2.48
CA LEU A 620 30.55 2.09 -3.15
C LEU A 620 29.94 2.74 -4.41
N GLU A 621 29.53 4.01 -4.34
CA GLU A 621 28.92 4.74 -5.45
C GLU A 621 29.91 4.92 -6.62
N ARG A 622 31.20 5.11 -6.34
CA ARG A 622 32.24 5.11 -7.38
C ARG A 622 32.33 3.78 -8.11
N ILE A 623 32.11 2.66 -7.43
CA ILE A 623 32.07 1.34 -8.06
C ILE A 623 30.88 1.22 -9.03
N TYR A 624 29.74 1.88 -8.73
CA TYR A 624 28.55 1.81 -9.57
C TYR A 624 28.59 2.74 -10.79
N ILE A 625 29.05 3.99 -10.62
CA ILE A 625 28.97 5.03 -11.68
C ILE A 625 30.24 5.90 -11.83
N GLY A 626 31.33 5.58 -11.12
CA GLY A 626 32.59 6.36 -11.16
C GLY A 626 32.54 7.69 -10.40
N ARG A 627 31.42 8.06 -9.80
CA ARG A 627 31.20 9.29 -9.02
C ARG A 627 30.14 9.08 -7.94
N LYS A 628 29.92 10.11 -7.12
CA LYS A 628 28.81 10.17 -6.17
C LYS A 628 27.47 10.37 -6.90
N PHE A 629 26.40 9.71 -6.44
CA PHE A 629 25.06 9.98 -6.94
C PHE A 629 24.54 11.34 -6.45
N ARG A 630 23.68 11.96 -7.24
CA ARG A 630 23.09 13.28 -6.90
C ARG A 630 22.02 13.16 -5.82
N ASN A 631 21.23 12.10 -5.83
CA ASN A 631 20.11 11.88 -4.91
C ASN A 631 19.67 10.40 -4.94
N ASP A 632 18.70 10.04 -4.08
CA ASP A 632 18.18 8.68 -3.97
C ASP A 632 17.40 8.23 -5.21
N THR A 633 16.82 9.14 -5.97
CA THR A 633 16.14 8.83 -7.24
C THR A 633 17.16 8.28 -8.25
N GLU A 634 18.31 8.95 -8.42
CA GLU A 634 19.38 8.49 -9.32
C GLU A 634 19.96 7.15 -8.85
N ARG A 635 20.08 6.93 -7.52
CA ARG A 635 20.48 5.63 -6.96
C ARG A 635 19.51 4.53 -7.38
N LEU A 636 18.23 4.78 -7.22
CA LEU A 636 17.18 3.79 -7.50
C LEU A 636 17.06 3.49 -8.99
N GLU A 637 17.13 4.50 -9.86
CA GLU A 637 17.15 4.34 -11.31
C GLU A 637 18.32 3.43 -11.74
N LYS A 638 19.52 3.67 -11.20
CA LYS A 638 20.69 2.83 -11.49
C LYS A 638 20.55 1.39 -10.99
N LEU A 639 19.98 1.22 -9.81
CA LEU A 639 19.74 -0.11 -9.25
C LEU A 639 18.71 -0.89 -10.09
N PHE A 640 17.64 -0.27 -10.54
CA PHE A 640 16.67 -0.91 -11.44
C PHE A 640 17.27 -1.24 -12.81
N GLU A 641 18.09 -0.35 -13.39
CA GLU A 641 18.83 -0.63 -14.63
C GLU A 641 19.70 -1.89 -14.49
N LEU A 642 20.50 -1.97 -13.42
CA LEU A 642 21.37 -3.11 -13.16
C LEU A 642 20.58 -4.38 -12.87
N TYR A 643 19.50 -4.30 -12.10
CA TYR A 643 18.61 -5.44 -11.83
C TYR A 643 18.07 -6.02 -13.15
N THR A 644 17.56 -5.17 -14.03
CA THR A 644 17.03 -5.57 -15.33
C THR A 644 18.13 -6.23 -16.19
N LYS A 645 19.33 -5.64 -16.20
CA LYS A 645 20.47 -6.17 -16.95
C LYS A 645 20.91 -7.55 -16.41
N MET A 646 20.96 -7.74 -15.09
CA MET A 646 21.42 -8.98 -14.47
C MET A 646 20.39 -10.10 -14.55
N THR A 647 19.11 -9.78 -14.50
CA THR A 647 18.05 -10.79 -14.53
C THR A 647 17.54 -11.12 -15.94
N GLY A 648 17.89 -10.32 -16.96
CA GLY A 648 17.37 -10.46 -18.32
C GLY A 648 15.86 -10.23 -18.43
N LYS A 649 15.21 -9.78 -17.36
CA LYS A 649 13.76 -9.52 -17.30
C LYS A 649 13.52 -8.06 -17.66
N LYS A 650 13.31 -7.77 -18.96
CA LYS A 650 12.57 -6.57 -19.33
C LYS A 650 11.14 -6.73 -18.80
N ALA A 651 10.56 -5.64 -18.33
CA ALA A 651 9.12 -5.60 -18.11
C ALA A 651 8.42 -5.98 -19.41
N ALA A 652 7.55 -6.95 -19.35
CA ALA A 652 6.70 -7.35 -20.46
C ALA A 652 5.75 -6.22 -20.83
#